data_02df861b41803e6413c415cbdee11ca6
#
_entry.id   02df861b41803e6413c415cbdee11ca6
#
_cell.length_a   1.000
_cell.length_b   1.000
_cell.length_c   1.000
_cell.angle_alpha   90.00
_cell.angle_beta   90.00
_cell.angle_gamma   90.00
#
_symmetry.space_group_name_H-M   'P 1'
#
loop_
_entity.id
_entity.type
_entity.pdbx_description
1 polymer ?
#
loop_
_entity_poly.entity_id
_entity_poly.type
_entity_poly.pdbx_seq_one_letter_code
_entity_poly.pdbx_strand_id
1 'polypeptide(L)'
;MKNITVILSLLLLFSCSNSLPHFTYDGIESFHEEDKISFTIYGFLSEEINPEKMSIKNYLIEDMGEFQCSLQKNEATDNKKRTHKIVCTIKGTYERRGYILEEPEVVGFDFKNEKGETTWPKEAERKTFLIGELGEKIELDNEPILRGAVDYVNPLLSVRKSTVDKALASLPARSRTTKVKMIEAMKTAKKTYSLSEAETAYMVYKWEAENIVYDCYNFNHDRNKIDYSEDGTYNAGKGVCDGYAKIFLAMCTSLGLEAARVVGYSKSGDFYPGYMPSRADHAWNAVKIGGNYYVLDVTWGSGSCNGDSYVKSLKDSYFCSNPDAFIRTHLPVEQKWQLVSPTITLEQFVNLLNIGMDFYENGFKTVSPDAISFTSTQKFTVEFTHDSETRKTFLYHLYLLQSNTFVEQPNSCWIDRQDESSTMTCFTNKKGTYKLQIFGGPSGLQSYPMLLEYDIESTKTASTPLGFPSTYGAFSNSDLQIIEPLYNPLTRGQLIDVKFRTTTFDNLYILNDNHLRELDSNGNGEFTASGVYIFAEEVYLVTEQSGGYAYLAQYTTVPDPNSSTEPTFPDAFGAPKNVLYSPLTDTLIIGKTYEFKIECESATKIAVLEGSNFSYLTKNGSMFTGSVKINGKASTISIVSISNGYYYTYYRYRTSR
;
A
#
# COMPACT_ATOMS: atom_id res chain seq x y z
N MET A 1 -27.24 27.42 -29.18
CA MET A 1 -26.11 26.59 -29.67
C MET A 1 -25.31 26.19 -28.45
N LYS A 2 -25.31 24.94 -28.17
CA LYS A 2 -24.64 24.41 -26.99
C LYS A 2 -23.53 23.45 -27.44
N ASN A 3 -22.30 23.69 -27.00
CA ASN A 3 -21.13 22.90 -27.43
C ASN A 3 -20.89 21.77 -26.43
N ILE A 4 -20.57 20.58 -26.94
CA ILE A 4 -20.18 19.43 -26.14
C ILE A 4 -18.65 19.39 -26.09
N THR A 5 -18.08 19.32 -24.91
CA THR A 5 -16.65 19.11 -24.71
C THR A 5 -16.40 17.64 -24.41
N VAL A 6 -15.48 17.02 -25.12
CA VAL A 6 -15.09 15.62 -24.94
C VAL A 6 -13.70 15.59 -24.30
N ILE A 7 -13.55 14.85 -23.22
CA ILE A 7 -12.28 14.66 -22.51
C ILE A 7 -11.66 13.33 -22.92
N LEU A 8 -10.40 13.34 -23.32
CA LEU A 8 -9.67 12.21 -23.85
C LEU A 8 -8.42 11.87 -23.05
N SER A 9 -8.22 10.63 -22.70
CA SER A 9 -6.93 10.12 -22.18
C SER A 9 -6.18 9.32 -23.22
N LEU A 10 -4.88 9.58 -23.34
CA LEU A 10 -3.96 8.99 -24.33
C LEU A 10 -2.99 8.04 -23.62
N LEU A 11 -2.85 6.82 -24.14
CA LEU A 11 -1.71 5.94 -23.83
C LEU A 11 -1.03 5.53 -25.12
N LEU A 12 0.26 5.84 -25.26
CA LEU A 12 1.12 5.37 -26.33
C LEU A 12 2.00 4.22 -25.82
N LEU A 13 1.85 3.04 -26.39
CA LEU A 13 2.84 1.97 -26.26
C LEU A 13 3.26 1.51 -27.66
N PHE A 14 4.56 1.54 -27.90
CA PHE A 14 5.16 0.98 -29.11
C PHE A 14 5.46 -0.51 -28.92
N SER A 15 4.95 -1.36 -29.80
CA SER A 15 5.52 -2.68 -30.06
C SER A 15 5.61 -2.92 -31.55
N CYS A 16 6.82 -3.24 -32.03
CA CYS A 16 7.06 -3.66 -33.42
C CYS A 16 6.64 -5.12 -33.59
N SER A 17 5.57 -5.35 -34.35
CA SER A 17 5.32 -6.60 -35.10
C SER A 17 4.40 -6.28 -36.25
N ASN A 18 4.50 -6.97 -37.39
CA ASN A 18 3.75 -6.77 -38.66
C ASN A 18 2.32 -6.29 -38.38
N SER A 19 2.14 -4.99 -38.25
CA SER A 19 0.92 -4.38 -37.72
C SER A 19 -0.05 -4.18 -38.88
N LEU A 20 -1.27 -4.68 -38.68
CA LEU A 20 -2.44 -4.27 -39.45
C LEU A 20 -2.57 -2.74 -39.41
N PRO A 21 -3.11 -2.11 -40.47
CA PRO A 21 -3.29 -0.66 -40.52
C PRO A 21 -4.10 -0.17 -39.33
N HIS A 22 -3.63 0.84 -38.64
CA HIS A 22 -4.28 1.42 -37.48
C HIS A 22 -4.39 2.94 -37.56
N PHE A 23 -5.39 3.49 -36.93
CA PHE A 23 -5.62 4.91 -36.83
C PHE A 23 -5.05 5.44 -35.52
N THR A 24 -4.12 6.36 -35.57
CA THR A 24 -3.58 7.04 -34.40
C THR A 24 -4.29 8.36 -34.20
N TYR A 25 -4.95 8.52 -33.06
CA TYR A 25 -5.72 9.69 -32.69
C TYR A 25 -4.84 10.91 -32.39
N ASP A 26 -5.30 12.11 -32.78
CA ASP A 26 -4.66 13.39 -32.46
C ASP A 26 -5.65 14.56 -32.37
N GLY A 27 -6.77 14.39 -31.73
CA GLY A 27 -7.71 15.45 -31.41
C GLY A 27 -9.16 15.17 -31.83
N ILE A 28 -10.07 15.89 -31.23
CA ILE A 28 -11.51 15.80 -31.51
C ILE A 28 -12.13 17.19 -31.56
N GLU A 29 -13.07 17.37 -32.44
CA GLU A 29 -13.95 18.53 -32.50
C GLU A 29 -15.41 18.03 -32.55
N SER A 30 -16.30 18.67 -31.81
CA SER A 30 -17.71 18.37 -31.81
C SER A 30 -18.53 19.54 -32.34
N PHE A 31 -19.54 19.23 -33.14
CA PHE A 31 -20.49 20.22 -33.66
C PHE A 31 -21.91 19.82 -33.28
N HIS A 32 -22.68 20.81 -32.93
CA HIS A 32 -24.09 20.67 -32.62
C HIS A 32 -24.89 21.64 -33.48
N GLU A 33 -25.79 21.12 -34.29
CA GLU A 33 -26.71 21.93 -35.08
C GLU A 33 -28.12 21.41 -34.84
N GLU A 34 -28.91 22.19 -34.12
CA GLU A 34 -30.33 21.98 -33.75
C GLU A 34 -30.71 20.54 -33.30
N ASP A 35 -30.83 19.59 -34.19
CA ASP A 35 -31.25 18.21 -33.88
C ASP A 35 -30.21 17.15 -34.31
N LYS A 36 -29.02 17.58 -34.64
CA LYS A 36 -27.92 16.70 -35.10
C LYS A 36 -26.70 16.80 -34.19
N ILE A 37 -26.30 15.66 -33.67
CA ILE A 37 -25.01 15.55 -32.98
C ILE A 37 -23.99 14.99 -33.96
N SER A 38 -22.93 15.71 -34.21
CA SER A 38 -21.79 15.21 -34.97
C SER A 38 -20.49 15.50 -34.22
N PHE A 39 -19.53 14.61 -34.33
CA PHE A 39 -18.19 14.85 -33.84
C PHE A 39 -17.16 14.37 -34.84
N THR A 40 -16.02 15.02 -34.87
CA THR A 40 -14.93 14.71 -35.78
C THR A 40 -13.70 14.38 -34.98
N ILE A 41 -13.15 13.19 -35.22
CA ILE A 41 -11.90 12.71 -34.61
C ILE A 41 -10.80 12.84 -35.65
N TYR A 42 -9.73 13.53 -35.29
CA TYR A 42 -8.56 13.70 -36.17
C TYR A 42 -7.46 12.72 -35.78
N GLY A 43 -6.67 12.28 -36.78
CA GLY A 43 -5.55 11.41 -36.49
C GLY A 43 -4.73 11.03 -37.72
N PHE A 44 -3.89 10.03 -37.57
CA PHE A 44 -2.97 9.52 -38.57
C PHE A 44 -3.30 8.05 -38.86
N LEU A 45 -3.33 7.69 -40.13
CA LEU A 45 -3.44 6.28 -40.55
C LEU A 45 -2.04 5.73 -40.85
N SER A 46 -1.75 4.53 -40.38
CA SER A 46 -0.43 3.91 -40.55
C SER A 46 -0.09 3.47 -41.96
N GLU A 47 -1.10 3.28 -42.83
CA GLU A 47 -0.96 2.91 -44.23
C GLU A 47 -2.01 3.63 -45.09
N GLU A 48 -1.76 3.78 -46.40
CA GLU A 48 -2.77 4.26 -47.35
C GLU A 48 -3.87 3.21 -47.52
N ILE A 49 -4.98 3.42 -46.85
CA ILE A 49 -6.18 2.62 -46.96
C ILE A 49 -7.24 3.44 -47.70
N ASN A 50 -7.97 2.78 -48.59
CA ASN A 50 -9.12 3.41 -49.19
C ASN A 50 -10.25 3.55 -48.14
N PRO A 51 -10.60 4.79 -47.70
CA PRO A 51 -11.60 5.02 -46.67
C PRO A 51 -12.99 4.41 -46.99
N GLU A 52 -13.32 4.30 -48.28
CA GLU A 52 -14.62 3.76 -48.73
C GLU A 52 -14.77 2.25 -48.45
N LYS A 53 -13.67 1.57 -48.17
CA LYS A 53 -13.63 0.12 -47.92
C LYS A 53 -13.53 -0.24 -46.43
N MET A 54 -13.49 0.74 -45.53
CA MET A 54 -13.51 0.50 -44.10
C MET A 54 -14.91 0.73 -43.53
N SER A 55 -15.39 -0.23 -42.78
CA SER A 55 -16.58 -0.05 -41.96
C SER A 55 -16.18 0.19 -40.50
N ILE A 56 -16.76 1.21 -39.91
CA ILE A 56 -16.62 1.51 -38.48
C ILE A 56 -17.86 0.92 -37.81
N LYS A 57 -17.66 -0.02 -36.88
CA LYS A 57 -18.74 -0.59 -36.10
C LYS A 57 -18.88 0.19 -34.81
N ASN A 58 -20.06 0.76 -34.61
CA ASN A 58 -20.39 1.46 -33.37
C ASN A 58 -20.80 0.46 -32.29
N TYR A 59 -20.28 0.63 -31.09
CA TYR A 59 -20.93 0.10 -29.89
C TYR A 59 -21.87 1.18 -29.39
N LEU A 60 -23.13 0.90 -29.52
CA LEU A 60 -24.20 1.81 -29.09
C LEU A 60 -24.46 1.67 -27.61
N ILE A 61 -24.72 2.80 -27.03
CA ILE A 61 -25.50 2.98 -25.85
C ILE A 61 -26.95 2.72 -26.26
N GLU A 62 -27.63 1.78 -25.62
CA GLU A 62 -28.95 1.24 -26.05
C GLU A 62 -30.01 2.29 -26.31
N ASP A 63 -29.87 3.52 -25.80
CA ASP A 63 -30.88 4.57 -25.86
C ASP A 63 -30.56 5.77 -26.77
N MET A 64 -29.37 5.87 -27.38
CA MET A 64 -28.94 7.04 -28.17
C MET A 64 -29.11 6.91 -29.69
N GLY A 65 -29.54 5.80 -30.20
CA GLY A 65 -29.67 5.61 -31.66
C GLY A 65 -28.35 5.22 -32.35
N GLU A 66 -28.37 5.05 -33.67
CA GLU A 66 -27.23 4.55 -34.44
C GLU A 66 -26.37 5.68 -34.96
N PHE A 67 -25.06 5.71 -34.56
CA PHE A 67 -24.09 6.63 -35.15
C PHE A 67 -23.62 6.11 -36.51
N GLN A 68 -23.65 6.97 -37.52
CA GLN A 68 -22.94 6.71 -38.76
C GLN A 68 -21.60 7.40 -38.73
N CYS A 69 -20.51 6.60 -38.76
CA CYS A 69 -19.16 7.11 -38.83
C CYS A 69 -18.51 6.80 -40.17
N SER A 70 -17.77 7.76 -40.72
CA SER A 70 -17.00 7.61 -41.92
C SER A 70 -15.56 8.07 -41.74
N LEU A 71 -14.61 7.28 -42.20
CA LEU A 71 -13.21 7.67 -42.27
C LEU A 71 -12.98 8.52 -43.54
N GLN A 72 -12.39 9.70 -43.41
CA GLN A 72 -12.14 10.63 -44.49
C GLN A 72 -10.68 11.11 -44.42
N LYS A 73 -10.12 11.46 -45.60
CA LYS A 73 -8.87 12.23 -45.63
C LYS A 73 -9.11 13.61 -45.02
N ASN A 74 -8.16 14.06 -44.25
CA ASN A 74 -8.21 15.41 -43.69
C ASN A 74 -7.58 16.36 -44.70
N GLU A 75 -8.41 17.14 -45.38
CA GLU A 75 -7.95 18.12 -46.40
C GLU A 75 -7.54 19.46 -45.80
N ALA A 76 -7.76 19.65 -44.51
CA ALA A 76 -7.43 20.90 -43.85
C ALA A 76 -5.93 21.02 -43.61
N THR A 77 -5.40 22.18 -43.96
CA THR A 77 -4.03 22.62 -43.64
C THR A 77 -3.98 23.00 -42.15
N ASP A 78 -4.10 22.00 -41.25
CA ASP A 78 -3.85 22.26 -39.86
C ASP A 78 -2.33 22.21 -39.56
N ASN A 79 -1.90 22.98 -38.56
CA ASN A 79 -0.50 23.05 -38.16
C ASN A 79 0.07 21.71 -37.65
N LYS A 80 -0.78 20.71 -37.42
CA LYS A 80 -0.42 19.38 -36.88
C LYS A 80 -0.27 18.30 -37.92
N LYS A 81 -0.54 18.60 -39.21
CA LYS A 81 -0.40 17.67 -40.36
C LYS A 81 -1.18 16.34 -40.20
N ARG A 82 -2.33 16.37 -39.53
CA ARG A 82 -3.19 15.19 -39.34
C ARG A 82 -3.73 14.71 -40.70
N THR A 83 -3.54 13.43 -41.02
CA THR A 83 -3.79 12.89 -42.36
C THR A 83 -5.23 12.44 -42.56
N HIS A 84 -5.93 12.05 -41.50
CA HIS A 84 -7.28 11.49 -41.58
C HIS A 84 -8.17 12.02 -40.47
N LYS A 85 -9.48 11.95 -40.71
CA LYS A 85 -10.52 12.26 -39.73
C LYS A 85 -11.63 11.22 -39.81
N ILE A 86 -12.24 10.92 -38.67
CA ILE A 86 -13.45 10.12 -38.56
C ILE A 86 -14.59 11.07 -38.25
N VAL A 87 -15.56 11.17 -39.12
CA VAL A 87 -16.76 11.99 -38.92
C VAL A 87 -17.90 11.08 -38.52
N CYS A 88 -18.48 11.32 -37.34
CA CYS A 88 -19.59 10.57 -36.80
C CYS A 88 -20.81 11.47 -36.68
N THR A 89 -21.96 11.00 -37.16
CA THR A 89 -23.25 11.70 -37.07
C THR A 89 -24.32 10.73 -36.55
N ILE A 90 -25.24 11.23 -35.71
CA ILE A 90 -26.39 10.45 -35.30
C ILE A 90 -27.41 10.41 -36.45
N LYS A 91 -27.88 9.21 -36.76
CA LYS A 91 -28.90 8.98 -37.76
C LYS A 91 -30.27 8.94 -37.10
N GLY A 92 -31.08 9.98 -37.33
CA GLY A 92 -32.45 10.09 -36.83
C GLY A 92 -32.69 11.28 -35.90
N THR A 93 -33.92 11.66 -35.72
CA THR A 93 -34.33 12.63 -34.72
C THR A 93 -34.23 11.99 -33.33
N TYR A 94 -33.40 12.55 -32.48
CA TYR A 94 -33.37 12.22 -31.08
C TYR A 94 -34.64 12.72 -30.40
N GLU A 95 -35.65 11.86 -30.28
CA GLU A 95 -36.77 12.17 -29.40
C GLU A 95 -36.33 12.05 -27.97
N ARG A 96 -36.17 13.20 -27.32
CA ARG A 96 -35.96 13.35 -25.88
C ARG A 96 -37.13 12.70 -25.15
N ARG A 97 -37.08 11.41 -24.88
CA ARG A 97 -37.97 10.76 -23.93
C ARG A 97 -37.54 11.16 -22.53
N GLY A 98 -37.91 12.32 -22.05
CA GLY A 98 -38.03 12.72 -20.65
C GLY A 98 -36.87 12.40 -19.68
N TYR A 99 -35.81 11.80 -20.14
CA TYR A 99 -34.63 11.50 -19.37
C TYR A 99 -33.59 12.58 -19.67
N ILE A 100 -33.32 13.38 -18.71
CA ILE A 100 -32.11 14.18 -18.67
C ILE A 100 -30.99 13.16 -18.51
N LEU A 101 -30.13 13.00 -19.52
CA LEU A 101 -28.88 12.26 -19.37
C LEU A 101 -28.00 13.09 -18.44
N GLU A 102 -28.09 12.82 -17.14
CA GLU A 102 -27.29 13.49 -16.11
C GLU A 102 -25.87 12.93 -16.02
N GLU A 103 -25.54 11.94 -16.85
CA GLU A 103 -24.27 11.24 -16.81
C GLU A 103 -23.55 11.25 -18.17
N PRO A 104 -22.23 11.47 -18.19
CA PRO A 104 -21.48 11.32 -19.43
C PRO A 104 -21.45 9.85 -19.86
N GLU A 105 -21.78 9.60 -21.12
CA GLU A 105 -21.76 8.27 -21.69
C GLU A 105 -20.50 8.01 -22.52
N VAL A 106 -20.08 6.75 -22.56
CA VAL A 106 -18.83 6.34 -23.16
C VAL A 106 -19.07 5.68 -24.50
N VAL A 107 -18.45 6.18 -25.57
CA VAL A 107 -18.55 5.63 -26.93
C VAL A 107 -17.22 4.99 -27.34
N GLY A 108 -17.27 3.74 -27.75
CA GLY A 108 -16.12 3.00 -28.26
C GLY A 108 -16.26 2.70 -29.78
N PHE A 109 -15.14 2.63 -30.49
CA PHE A 109 -15.10 2.33 -31.93
C PHE A 109 -14.25 1.11 -32.23
N ASP A 110 -14.78 0.17 -33.03
CA ASP A 110 -14.02 -0.92 -33.64
C ASP A 110 -13.84 -0.68 -35.13
N PHE A 111 -12.64 -0.88 -35.63
CA PHE A 111 -12.33 -0.84 -37.05
C PHE A 111 -12.33 -2.24 -37.67
N LYS A 112 -12.97 -2.43 -38.80
CA LYS A 112 -12.87 -3.68 -39.60
C LYS A 112 -12.21 -3.43 -40.92
N ASN A 113 -11.31 -4.32 -41.32
CA ASN A 113 -10.69 -4.31 -42.64
C ASN A 113 -11.66 -4.83 -43.72
N GLU A 114 -11.22 -4.83 -44.98
CA GLU A 114 -11.99 -5.29 -46.14
C GLU A 114 -12.49 -6.74 -46.03
N LYS A 115 -11.87 -7.57 -45.18
CA LYS A 115 -12.25 -8.95 -44.91
C LYS A 115 -13.21 -9.10 -43.73
N GLY A 116 -13.60 -8.01 -43.07
CA GLY A 116 -14.44 -8.00 -41.91
C GLY A 116 -13.71 -8.37 -40.61
N GLU A 117 -12.38 -8.47 -40.64
CA GLU A 117 -11.56 -8.76 -39.47
C GLU A 117 -11.34 -7.47 -38.66
N THR A 118 -11.43 -7.57 -37.33
CA THR A 118 -11.14 -6.44 -36.45
C THR A 118 -9.66 -6.14 -36.46
N THR A 119 -9.29 -4.93 -36.84
CA THR A 119 -7.89 -4.51 -37.04
C THR A 119 -7.21 -4.04 -35.77
N TRP A 120 -7.77 -4.26 -34.61
CA TRP A 120 -7.19 -3.94 -33.33
C TRP A 120 -6.40 -5.12 -32.74
N PRO A 121 -5.27 -4.87 -32.08
CA PRO A 121 -4.67 -5.86 -31.19
C PRO A 121 -5.69 -6.24 -30.11
N LYS A 122 -5.82 -7.51 -29.80
CA LYS A 122 -6.88 -8.07 -28.94
C LYS A 122 -6.97 -7.46 -27.52
N GLU A 123 -6.03 -6.68 -27.05
CA GLU A 123 -5.92 -6.25 -25.66
C GLU A 123 -5.51 -4.80 -25.41
N ALA A 124 -5.16 -4.02 -26.42
CA ALA A 124 -4.76 -2.64 -26.19
C ALA A 124 -5.51 -1.69 -27.12
N GLU A 125 -6.09 -0.67 -26.56
CA GLU A 125 -6.62 0.52 -27.21
C GLU A 125 -8.08 0.47 -27.70
N ARG A 126 -9.02 0.11 -26.84
CA ARG A 126 -10.35 0.68 -26.92
C ARG A 126 -10.25 2.15 -26.54
N LYS A 127 -10.37 3.04 -27.52
CA LYS A 127 -10.46 4.48 -27.21
C LYS A 127 -11.91 4.77 -26.86
N THR A 128 -12.11 5.14 -25.62
CA THR A 128 -13.39 5.46 -25.05
C THR A 128 -13.53 6.97 -24.94
N PHE A 129 -14.66 7.52 -25.39
CA PHE A 129 -14.94 8.94 -25.35
C PHE A 129 -16.08 9.19 -24.37
N LEU A 130 -15.93 10.17 -23.49
CA LEU A 130 -17.00 10.67 -22.65
C LEU A 130 -17.79 11.72 -23.43
N ILE A 131 -19.08 11.50 -23.61
CA ILE A 131 -19.99 12.49 -24.18
C ILE A 131 -20.79 13.05 -23.01
N GLY A 132 -20.54 14.30 -22.65
CA GLY A 132 -21.32 15.01 -21.64
C GLY A 132 -22.71 15.40 -22.15
N GLU A 133 -23.55 15.89 -21.22
CA GLU A 133 -24.91 16.35 -21.53
C GLU A 133 -25.00 17.25 -22.76
N LEU A 134 -26.03 16.98 -23.56
CA LEU A 134 -26.51 17.85 -24.62
C LEU A 134 -26.91 19.21 -24.01
N GLY A 135 -26.01 20.18 -24.08
CA GLY A 135 -26.39 21.57 -23.88
C GLY A 135 -25.59 22.43 -22.96
N GLU A 136 -24.60 21.97 -22.28
CA GLU A 136 -23.65 22.87 -21.67
C GLU A 136 -22.30 22.76 -22.37
N LYS A 137 -21.84 23.92 -22.89
CA LYS A 137 -20.42 24.14 -23.11
C LYS A 137 -19.82 23.90 -21.72
N ILE A 138 -19.17 22.75 -21.53
CA ILE A 138 -18.17 22.68 -20.51
C ILE A 138 -17.05 23.55 -21.07
N GLU A 139 -17.18 24.87 -20.94
CA GLU A 139 -16.02 25.69 -20.89
C GLU A 139 -15.25 25.13 -19.73
N LEU A 140 -14.00 24.81 -19.94
CA LEU A 140 -12.99 24.84 -18.90
C LEU A 140 -12.90 26.30 -18.46
N ASP A 141 -14.06 26.87 -18.07
CA ASP A 141 -14.12 28.13 -17.44
C ASP A 141 -13.42 27.93 -16.10
N ASN A 142 -12.54 28.86 -15.82
CA ASN A 142 -12.04 29.22 -14.52
C ASN A 142 -13.21 29.55 -13.54
N GLU A 143 -14.26 28.70 -13.51
CA GLU A 143 -15.11 28.66 -12.34
C GLU A 143 -14.18 28.39 -11.17
N PRO A 144 -14.21 29.21 -10.12
CA PRO A 144 -13.33 29.02 -9.00
C PRO A 144 -13.53 27.57 -8.58
N ILE A 145 -12.46 26.76 -8.73
CA ILE A 145 -12.34 25.47 -8.09
C ILE A 145 -12.86 25.73 -6.70
N LEU A 146 -14.01 25.13 -6.34
CA LEU A 146 -14.60 25.31 -5.02
C LEU A 146 -13.52 24.79 -4.08
N ARG A 147 -12.70 25.70 -3.55
CA ARG A 147 -11.46 25.40 -2.89
C ARG A 147 -11.74 24.42 -1.79
N GLY A 148 -11.29 23.17 -1.99
CA GLY A 148 -10.94 22.33 -0.88
C GLY A 148 -9.98 23.15 -0.04
N ALA A 149 -10.28 23.33 1.19
CA ALA A 149 -9.67 24.32 2.04
C ALA A 149 -8.16 24.10 2.14
N VAL A 150 -7.39 25.15 1.86
CA VAL A 150 -6.07 25.31 2.48
C VAL A 150 -6.18 25.18 4.02
N ASP A 151 -7.42 25.38 4.57
CA ASP A 151 -7.79 25.23 5.98
C ASP A 151 -9.01 24.29 6.12
N TYR A 152 -8.92 23.05 5.56
CA TYR A 152 -9.99 22.07 5.72
C TYR A 152 -10.21 21.75 7.20
N VAL A 153 -11.39 22.05 7.68
CA VAL A 153 -11.88 21.63 9.00
C VAL A 153 -13.10 20.73 8.80
N ASN A 154 -13.01 19.49 9.25
CA ASN A 154 -14.14 18.57 9.13
C ASN A 154 -15.33 19.09 9.95
N PRO A 155 -16.50 19.37 9.32
CA PRO A 155 -17.70 19.80 10.02
C PRO A 155 -18.16 18.84 11.12
N LEU A 156 -17.80 17.57 11.03
CA LEU A 156 -18.08 16.55 12.05
C LEU A 156 -17.58 16.95 13.45
N LEU A 157 -16.49 17.73 13.52
CA LEU A 157 -15.95 18.23 14.80
C LEU A 157 -16.92 19.16 15.53
N SER A 158 -17.84 19.79 14.81
CA SER A 158 -18.88 20.69 15.38
C SER A 158 -20.20 19.95 15.66
N VAL A 159 -20.31 18.68 15.27
CA VAL A 159 -21.55 17.89 15.44
C VAL A 159 -21.69 17.42 16.87
N ARG A 160 -22.77 17.80 17.50
CA ARG A 160 -23.20 17.27 18.81
C ARG A 160 -23.84 15.89 18.61
N LYS A 161 -22.99 14.84 18.51
CA LYS A 161 -23.43 13.46 18.18
C LYS A 161 -24.57 12.98 19.07
N SER A 162 -24.52 13.20 20.37
CA SER A 162 -25.59 12.81 21.30
C SER A 162 -26.93 13.53 21.01
N THR A 163 -26.91 14.76 20.49
CA THR A 163 -28.09 15.49 20.07
C THR A 163 -28.67 14.90 18.80
N VAL A 164 -27.81 14.57 17.84
CA VAL A 164 -28.22 13.88 16.60
C VAL A 164 -28.81 12.50 16.93
N ASP A 165 -28.22 11.75 17.85
CA ASP A 165 -28.75 10.44 18.29
C ASP A 165 -30.15 10.57 18.89
N LYS A 166 -30.41 11.60 19.69
CA LYS A 166 -31.77 11.88 20.19
C LYS A 166 -32.75 12.24 19.08
N ALA A 167 -32.29 13.02 18.10
CA ALA A 167 -33.09 13.36 16.93
C ALA A 167 -33.44 12.09 16.12
N LEU A 168 -32.47 11.24 15.85
CA LEU A 168 -32.66 9.95 15.17
C LEU A 168 -33.61 9.03 15.93
N ALA A 169 -33.47 8.93 17.26
CA ALA A 169 -34.34 8.11 18.11
C ALA A 169 -35.81 8.59 18.12
N SER A 170 -36.08 9.86 17.76
CA SER A 170 -37.42 10.41 17.64
C SER A 170 -38.10 10.09 16.30
N LEU A 171 -37.36 9.56 15.31
CA LEU A 171 -37.88 9.27 13.98
C LEU A 171 -38.68 7.95 13.98
N PRO A 172 -39.70 7.84 13.14
CA PRO A 172 -40.43 6.58 12.94
C PRO A 172 -39.52 5.53 12.26
N ALA A 173 -39.80 4.26 12.47
CA ALA A 173 -39.12 3.20 11.76
C ALA A 173 -39.34 3.32 10.24
N ARG A 174 -38.28 3.21 9.42
CA ARG A 174 -38.37 3.27 7.95
C ARG A 174 -39.46 2.35 7.39
N SER A 175 -39.48 1.10 7.84
CA SER A 175 -40.40 0.08 7.38
C SER A 175 -41.90 0.37 7.67
N ARG A 176 -42.19 1.38 8.48
CA ARG A 176 -43.55 1.76 8.88
C ARG A 176 -43.98 3.13 8.36
N THR A 177 -43.19 3.76 7.53
CA THR A 177 -43.44 5.10 7.04
C THR A 177 -43.00 5.28 5.58
N THR A 178 -43.62 6.20 4.85
CA THR A 178 -43.19 6.58 3.51
C THR A 178 -42.00 7.57 3.60
N LYS A 179 -41.24 7.68 2.50
CA LYS A 179 -40.13 8.65 2.38
C LYS A 179 -40.59 10.08 2.72
N VAL A 180 -41.72 10.49 2.19
CA VAL A 180 -42.30 11.84 2.46
C VAL A 180 -42.58 12.05 3.95
N LYS A 181 -43.20 11.10 4.62
CA LYS A 181 -43.47 11.19 6.07
C LYS A 181 -42.16 11.13 6.89
N MET A 182 -41.17 10.39 6.45
CA MET A 182 -39.85 10.37 7.07
C MET A 182 -39.17 11.76 6.98
N ILE A 183 -39.20 12.37 5.81
CA ILE A 183 -38.68 13.73 5.61
C ILE A 183 -39.38 14.75 6.53
N GLU A 184 -40.73 14.65 6.66
CA GLU A 184 -41.46 15.54 7.58
C GLU A 184 -41.10 15.29 9.05
N ALA A 185 -40.86 14.03 9.44
CA ALA A 185 -40.37 13.71 10.76
C ALA A 185 -38.93 14.26 10.99
N MET A 186 -38.06 14.18 10.00
CA MET A 186 -36.71 14.77 10.05
C MET A 186 -36.75 16.31 10.14
N LYS A 187 -37.66 16.99 9.41
CA LYS A 187 -37.89 18.43 9.54
C LYS A 187 -38.29 18.80 10.97
N THR A 188 -39.21 18.01 11.55
CA THR A 188 -39.65 18.19 12.93
C THR A 188 -38.49 17.99 13.91
N ALA A 189 -37.72 16.92 13.75
CA ALA A 189 -36.54 16.64 14.57
C ALA A 189 -35.48 17.76 14.45
N LYS A 190 -35.17 18.22 13.22
CA LYS A 190 -34.26 19.35 12.95
C LYS A 190 -34.65 20.57 13.77
N LYS A 191 -35.97 20.93 13.76
CA LYS A 191 -36.51 22.08 14.50
C LYS A 191 -36.45 21.84 16.00
N THR A 192 -36.91 20.68 16.48
CA THR A 192 -37.02 20.34 17.91
C THR A 192 -35.68 20.35 18.61
N TYR A 193 -34.65 19.80 17.96
CA TYR A 193 -33.31 19.70 18.51
C TYR A 193 -32.38 20.84 18.07
N SER A 194 -32.91 21.82 17.31
CA SER A 194 -32.14 22.97 16.79
C SER A 194 -30.86 22.54 16.12
N LEU A 195 -30.98 21.59 15.16
CA LEU A 195 -29.82 21.05 14.47
C LEU A 195 -29.24 22.06 13.50
N SER A 196 -27.92 22.25 13.56
CA SER A 196 -27.14 23.02 12.59
C SER A 196 -27.17 22.34 11.19
N GLU A 197 -26.59 23.00 10.18
CA GLU A 197 -26.42 22.41 8.85
C GLU A 197 -25.59 21.11 8.92
N ALA A 198 -24.44 21.13 9.62
CA ALA A 198 -23.60 19.97 9.81
C ALA A 198 -24.33 18.82 10.52
N GLU A 199 -25.06 19.12 11.60
CA GLU A 199 -25.84 18.14 12.34
C GLU A 199 -27.01 17.61 11.53
N THR A 200 -27.62 18.44 10.68
CA THR A 200 -28.69 18.02 9.78
C THR A 200 -28.16 17.04 8.71
N ALA A 201 -27.05 17.39 8.07
CA ALA A 201 -26.41 16.52 7.08
C ALA A 201 -25.95 15.20 7.73
N TYR A 202 -25.34 15.27 8.92
CA TYR A 202 -24.89 14.07 9.64
C TYR A 202 -26.07 13.20 10.12
N MET A 203 -27.21 13.81 10.49
CA MET A 203 -28.43 13.06 10.79
C MET A 203 -28.92 12.25 9.58
N VAL A 204 -28.92 12.84 8.39
CA VAL A 204 -29.29 12.12 7.16
C VAL A 204 -28.30 11.03 6.85
N TYR A 205 -26.99 11.32 6.88
CA TYR A 205 -25.90 10.37 6.66
C TYR A 205 -26.03 9.14 7.57
N LYS A 206 -26.14 9.36 8.88
CA LYS A 206 -26.24 8.30 9.86
C LYS A 206 -27.55 7.53 9.74
N TRP A 207 -28.68 8.23 9.54
CA TRP A 207 -29.96 7.57 9.33
C TRP A 207 -29.90 6.63 8.13
N GLU A 208 -29.37 7.08 7.01
CA GLU A 208 -29.28 6.28 5.79
C GLU A 208 -28.36 5.07 5.99
N ALA A 209 -27.17 5.28 6.53
CA ALA A 209 -26.23 4.21 6.86
C ALA A 209 -26.83 3.15 7.81
N GLU A 210 -27.74 3.54 8.70
CA GLU A 210 -28.40 2.63 9.62
C GLU A 210 -29.64 1.93 9.05
N ASN A 211 -30.29 2.49 8.03
CA ASN A 211 -31.59 2.03 7.55
C ASN A 211 -31.58 1.44 6.13
N ILE A 212 -30.54 1.66 5.36
CA ILE A 212 -30.35 1.11 4.02
C ILE A 212 -29.17 0.13 4.07
N VAL A 213 -29.28 -0.98 3.36
CA VAL A 213 -28.21 -1.96 3.20
C VAL A 213 -27.82 -2.06 1.73
N TYR A 214 -26.54 -2.36 1.47
CA TYR A 214 -26.13 -2.56 0.08
C TYR A 214 -26.69 -3.88 -0.47
N ASP A 215 -27.22 -3.87 -1.69
CA ASP A 215 -27.79 -5.06 -2.34
C ASP A 215 -26.69 -5.91 -2.98
N CYS A 216 -25.80 -6.47 -2.15
CA CYS A 216 -24.63 -7.25 -2.57
C CYS A 216 -25.03 -8.41 -3.48
N TYR A 217 -26.12 -9.12 -3.14
CA TYR A 217 -26.57 -10.28 -3.93
C TYR A 217 -26.93 -9.90 -5.35
N ASN A 218 -27.83 -8.94 -5.55
CA ASN A 218 -28.26 -8.55 -6.90
C ASN A 218 -27.14 -7.82 -7.65
N PHE A 219 -26.28 -7.07 -6.95
CA PHE A 219 -25.12 -6.43 -7.56
C PHE A 219 -24.15 -7.45 -8.17
N ASN A 220 -23.95 -8.59 -7.50
CA ASN A 220 -23.06 -9.65 -7.96
C ASN A 220 -23.70 -10.56 -9.02
N HIS A 221 -25.02 -10.79 -8.98
CA HIS A 221 -25.65 -11.83 -9.77
C HIS A 221 -26.66 -11.32 -10.83
N ASP A 222 -27.44 -10.29 -10.55
CA ASP A 222 -28.49 -9.81 -11.46
C ASP A 222 -28.82 -8.33 -11.22
N ARG A 223 -28.05 -7.45 -11.81
CA ARG A 223 -28.22 -6.00 -11.66
C ARG A 223 -29.55 -5.48 -12.20
N ASN A 224 -30.22 -6.20 -13.09
CA ASN A 224 -31.56 -5.82 -13.60
C ASN A 224 -32.66 -5.87 -12.53
N LYS A 225 -32.38 -6.50 -11.38
CA LYS A 225 -33.31 -6.52 -10.24
C LYS A 225 -33.12 -5.37 -9.27
N ILE A 226 -32.14 -4.51 -9.53
CA ILE A 226 -31.85 -3.36 -8.68
C ILE A 226 -32.71 -2.19 -9.14
N ASP A 227 -33.50 -1.64 -8.22
CA ASP A 227 -34.16 -0.36 -8.44
C ASP A 227 -33.24 0.77 -8.02
N TYR A 228 -32.71 1.50 -9.01
CA TYR A 228 -31.76 2.61 -8.82
C TYR A 228 -32.47 3.91 -8.41
N SER A 229 -33.80 3.93 -8.32
CA SER A 229 -34.52 5.12 -7.90
C SER A 229 -34.44 5.33 -6.39
N GLU A 230 -34.58 6.57 -5.96
CA GLU A 230 -34.61 6.92 -4.52
C GLU A 230 -35.80 6.26 -3.81
N ASP A 231 -36.98 6.18 -4.47
CA ASP A 231 -38.18 5.57 -3.91
C ASP A 231 -38.05 4.04 -3.83
N GLY A 232 -37.48 3.41 -4.85
CA GLY A 232 -37.22 1.97 -4.84
C GLY A 232 -36.26 1.59 -3.74
N THR A 233 -35.12 2.30 -3.63
CA THR A 233 -34.11 2.08 -2.58
C THR A 233 -34.70 2.32 -1.18
N TYR A 234 -35.47 3.42 -0.99
CA TYR A 234 -36.11 3.71 0.30
C TYR A 234 -37.10 2.60 0.67
N ASN A 235 -38.02 2.21 -0.24
CA ASN A 235 -39.07 1.23 0.04
C ASN A 235 -38.50 -0.16 0.30
N ALA A 236 -37.51 -0.59 -0.49
CA ALA A 236 -36.84 -1.88 -0.28
C ALA A 236 -35.94 -1.89 0.97
N GLY A 237 -35.43 -0.73 1.39
CA GLY A 237 -34.39 -0.63 2.45
C GLY A 237 -33.07 -1.22 2.03
N LYS A 238 -32.84 -1.31 0.73
CA LYS A 238 -31.60 -1.76 0.12
C LYS A 238 -31.44 -1.13 -1.25
N GLY A 239 -30.21 -0.93 -1.65
CA GLY A 239 -29.85 -0.35 -2.95
C GLY A 239 -28.38 -0.45 -3.22
N VAL A 240 -27.93 0.22 -4.26
CA VAL A 240 -26.51 0.39 -4.60
C VAL A 240 -26.12 1.87 -4.46
N CYS A 241 -24.88 2.22 -4.73
CA CYS A 241 -24.32 3.57 -4.54
C CYS A 241 -25.22 4.69 -5.08
N ASP A 242 -25.80 4.50 -6.27
CA ASP A 242 -26.67 5.47 -6.91
C ASP A 242 -27.98 5.72 -6.12
N GLY A 243 -28.58 4.66 -5.61
CA GLY A 243 -29.76 4.75 -4.74
C GLY A 243 -29.48 5.48 -3.43
N TYR A 244 -28.33 5.20 -2.81
CA TYR A 244 -27.85 5.93 -1.64
C TYR A 244 -27.66 7.42 -1.95
N ALA A 245 -26.90 7.73 -2.99
CA ALA A 245 -26.64 9.12 -3.34
C ALA A 245 -27.91 9.93 -3.64
N LYS A 246 -28.91 9.30 -4.26
CA LYS A 246 -30.22 9.92 -4.53
C LYS A 246 -31.05 10.14 -3.27
N ILE A 247 -31.06 9.18 -2.32
CA ILE A 247 -31.77 9.34 -1.03
C ILE A 247 -31.15 10.50 -0.24
N PHE A 248 -29.83 10.52 -0.11
CA PHE A 248 -29.13 11.59 0.60
C PHE A 248 -29.46 12.96 0.02
N LEU A 249 -29.36 13.11 -1.32
CA LEU A 249 -29.70 14.33 -2.04
C LEU A 249 -31.13 14.78 -1.75
N ALA A 250 -32.11 13.87 -1.94
CA ALA A 250 -33.53 14.20 -1.75
C ALA A 250 -33.85 14.63 -0.31
N MET A 251 -33.29 13.94 0.68
CA MET A 251 -33.49 14.27 2.09
C MET A 251 -32.83 15.59 2.46
N CYS A 252 -31.56 15.79 2.12
CA CYS A 252 -30.83 17.03 2.42
C CYS A 252 -31.50 18.25 1.77
N THR A 253 -31.84 18.18 0.50
CA THR A 253 -32.55 19.26 -0.22
C THR A 253 -33.90 19.57 0.44
N SER A 254 -34.68 18.54 0.80
CA SER A 254 -35.95 18.70 1.49
C SER A 254 -35.80 19.33 2.89
N LEU A 255 -34.65 19.15 3.54
CA LEU A 255 -34.29 19.73 4.83
C LEU A 255 -33.66 21.13 4.69
N GLY A 256 -33.57 21.69 3.46
CA GLY A 256 -33.06 23.02 3.18
C GLY A 256 -31.53 23.10 3.14
N LEU A 257 -30.85 22.00 2.89
CA LEU A 257 -29.42 21.98 2.59
C LEU A 257 -29.21 21.95 1.07
N GLU A 258 -28.20 22.65 0.61
CA GLU A 258 -27.71 22.55 -0.76
C GLU A 258 -26.82 21.31 -0.86
N ALA A 259 -27.18 20.36 -1.69
CA ALA A 259 -26.46 19.10 -1.89
C ALA A 259 -26.40 18.74 -3.37
N ALA A 260 -25.46 17.90 -3.75
CA ALA A 260 -25.32 17.37 -5.09
C ALA A 260 -25.08 15.84 -5.04
N ARG A 261 -25.57 15.16 -6.06
CA ARG A 261 -25.13 13.80 -6.39
C ARG A 261 -23.91 13.92 -7.28
N VAL A 262 -22.86 13.21 -6.95
CA VAL A 262 -21.59 13.21 -7.68
C VAL A 262 -21.38 11.82 -8.25
N VAL A 263 -21.03 11.75 -9.53
CA VAL A 263 -20.71 10.51 -10.24
C VAL A 263 -19.23 10.50 -10.57
N GLY A 264 -18.61 9.34 -10.49
CA GLY A 264 -17.19 9.23 -10.76
C GLY A 264 -16.66 7.80 -10.78
N TYR A 265 -15.35 7.74 -10.72
CA TYR A 265 -14.56 6.51 -10.69
C TYR A 265 -14.17 6.19 -9.26
N SER A 266 -14.21 4.90 -8.90
CA SER A 266 -13.79 4.46 -7.58
C SER A 266 -12.65 3.43 -7.64
N LYS A 267 -11.83 3.38 -6.60
CA LYS A 267 -10.88 2.29 -6.38
C LYS A 267 -11.49 1.25 -5.46
N SER A 268 -12.59 0.63 -5.93
CA SER A 268 -13.27 -0.46 -5.24
C SER A 268 -12.53 -1.79 -5.39
N GLY A 269 -13.10 -2.88 -4.85
CA GLY A 269 -12.46 -4.20 -4.83
C GLY A 269 -12.04 -4.80 -6.18
N ASP A 270 -12.59 -4.32 -7.29
CA ASP A 270 -12.23 -4.73 -8.65
C ASP A 270 -11.09 -3.88 -9.25
N PHE A 271 -10.64 -2.85 -8.53
CA PHE A 271 -9.56 -1.99 -8.99
C PHE A 271 -8.20 -2.70 -8.83
N TYR A 272 -7.39 -2.65 -9.88
CA TYR A 272 -6.01 -3.14 -9.86
C TYR A 272 -5.06 -2.19 -10.60
N PRO A 273 -3.76 -2.18 -10.30
CA PRO A 273 -2.78 -1.32 -10.97
C PRO A 273 -2.80 -1.49 -12.48
N GLY A 274 -2.76 -0.36 -13.20
CA GLY A 274 -2.82 -0.35 -14.67
C GLY A 274 -4.23 -0.50 -15.26
N TYR A 275 -5.25 -0.71 -14.44
CA TYR A 275 -6.64 -0.71 -14.90
C TYR A 275 -7.10 0.72 -15.21
N MET A 276 -7.50 0.93 -16.46
CA MET A 276 -8.11 2.19 -16.89
C MET A 276 -9.61 1.96 -17.05
N PRO A 277 -10.45 2.48 -16.12
CA PRO A 277 -11.89 2.28 -16.21
C PRO A 277 -12.46 2.99 -17.43
N SER A 278 -13.35 2.31 -18.14
CA SER A 278 -13.99 2.80 -19.36
C SER A 278 -15.22 3.68 -19.09
N ARG A 279 -15.74 3.65 -17.87
CA ARG A 279 -16.92 4.41 -17.43
C ARG A 279 -16.84 4.67 -15.94
N ALA A 280 -17.54 5.69 -15.49
CA ALA A 280 -17.81 5.90 -14.07
C ALA A 280 -18.55 4.70 -13.48
N ASP A 281 -18.19 4.29 -12.30
CA ASP A 281 -18.66 3.07 -11.63
C ASP A 281 -19.26 3.32 -10.25
N HIS A 282 -19.23 4.57 -9.79
CA HIS A 282 -19.65 4.93 -8.44
C HIS A 282 -20.38 6.26 -8.37
N ALA A 283 -21.22 6.43 -7.33
CA ALA A 283 -21.91 7.66 -7.03
C ALA A 283 -21.88 7.95 -5.54
N TRP A 284 -21.68 9.22 -5.20
CA TRP A 284 -21.65 9.75 -3.84
C TRP A 284 -22.25 11.15 -3.77
N ASN A 285 -21.97 11.91 -2.73
CA ASN A 285 -22.57 13.24 -2.59
C ASN A 285 -21.55 14.33 -2.24
N ALA A 286 -21.91 15.55 -2.55
CA ALA A 286 -21.38 16.76 -1.95
C ALA A 286 -22.49 17.51 -1.21
N VAL A 287 -22.19 18.12 -0.08
CA VAL A 287 -23.14 18.94 0.71
C VAL A 287 -22.50 20.24 1.11
N LYS A 288 -23.27 21.33 1.06
CA LYS A 288 -22.80 22.65 1.46
C LYS A 288 -23.13 22.90 2.93
N ILE A 289 -22.12 23.24 3.70
CA ILE A 289 -22.20 23.53 5.13
C ILE A 289 -21.40 24.80 5.40
N GLY A 290 -22.04 25.80 6.00
CA GLY A 290 -21.35 27.07 6.31
C GLY A 290 -20.79 27.77 5.08
N GLY A 291 -21.44 27.62 3.92
CA GLY A 291 -21.00 28.20 2.65
C GLY A 291 -19.96 27.40 1.86
N ASN A 292 -19.40 26.32 2.41
CA ASN A 292 -18.41 25.47 1.75
C ASN A 292 -19.00 24.10 1.40
N TYR A 293 -18.56 23.53 0.27
CA TYR A 293 -18.91 22.15 -0.09
C TYR A 293 -17.96 21.14 0.54
N TYR A 294 -18.52 20.01 0.93
CA TYR A 294 -17.82 18.85 1.49
C TYR A 294 -18.28 17.59 0.79
N VAL A 295 -17.35 16.72 0.45
CA VAL A 295 -17.64 15.39 -0.14
C VAL A 295 -17.93 14.38 0.95
N LEU A 296 -18.84 13.45 0.65
CA LEU A 296 -19.18 12.34 1.55
C LEU A 296 -19.67 11.14 0.76
N ASP A 297 -19.46 9.94 1.28
CA ASP A 297 -19.99 8.70 0.71
C ASP A 297 -20.73 7.87 1.76
N VAL A 298 -22.07 7.87 1.70
CA VAL A 298 -22.87 7.07 2.62
C VAL A 298 -22.72 5.58 2.34
N THR A 299 -22.49 5.18 1.09
CA THR A 299 -22.34 3.78 0.70
C THR A 299 -21.14 3.14 1.40
N TRP A 300 -19.95 3.72 1.22
CA TRP A 300 -18.73 3.21 1.86
C TRP A 300 -18.70 3.48 3.36
N GLY A 301 -19.40 4.53 3.80
CA GLY A 301 -19.57 4.87 5.20
C GLY A 301 -20.56 4.01 5.96
N SER A 302 -21.38 3.20 5.30
CA SER A 302 -22.39 2.36 5.94
C SER A 302 -21.96 0.91 6.16
N GLY A 303 -20.96 0.44 5.40
CA GLY A 303 -20.49 -0.95 5.49
C GLY A 303 -19.88 -1.46 4.20
N SER A 304 -19.79 -2.78 4.06
CA SER A 304 -19.17 -3.45 2.90
C SER A 304 -19.84 -4.78 2.57
N CYS A 305 -19.65 -5.25 1.34
CA CYS A 305 -20.03 -6.62 0.97
C CYS A 305 -18.93 -7.62 1.37
N ASN A 306 -19.34 -8.74 1.95
CA ASN A 306 -18.52 -9.93 2.10
C ASN A 306 -19.19 -11.03 1.26
N GLY A 307 -18.76 -11.18 0.00
CA GLY A 307 -19.50 -11.94 -1.00
C GLY A 307 -20.91 -11.36 -1.19
N ASP A 308 -21.93 -12.18 -1.05
CA ASP A 308 -23.35 -11.80 -1.22
C ASP A 308 -23.98 -11.18 0.04
N SER A 309 -23.23 -11.13 1.13
CA SER A 309 -23.72 -10.65 2.42
C SER A 309 -23.20 -9.26 2.73
N TYR A 310 -24.09 -8.37 3.17
CA TYR A 310 -23.73 -7.04 3.62
C TYR A 310 -23.30 -7.06 5.09
N VAL A 311 -22.13 -6.50 5.37
CA VAL A 311 -21.60 -6.29 6.71
C VAL A 311 -21.70 -4.81 7.05
N LYS A 312 -22.58 -4.48 7.98
CA LYS A 312 -22.83 -3.11 8.39
C LYS A 312 -21.71 -2.60 9.29
N SER A 313 -21.19 -1.43 8.97
CA SER A 313 -20.14 -0.77 9.75
C SER A 313 -20.17 0.73 9.49
N LEU A 314 -20.77 1.51 10.41
CA LEU A 314 -20.78 2.96 10.27
C LEU A 314 -19.37 3.52 10.44
N LYS A 315 -18.90 4.24 9.41
CA LYS A 315 -17.60 4.93 9.39
C LYS A 315 -17.82 6.42 9.20
N ASP A 316 -17.51 7.20 10.23
CA ASP A 316 -17.64 8.65 10.22
C ASP A 316 -16.61 9.35 9.30
N SER A 317 -15.53 8.65 8.95
CA SER A 317 -14.48 9.14 8.05
C SER A 317 -14.97 9.44 6.62
N TYR A 318 -16.06 8.81 6.21
CA TYR A 318 -16.71 9.10 4.91
C TYR A 318 -17.73 10.24 4.99
N PHE A 319 -17.93 10.85 6.15
CA PHE A 319 -18.75 12.05 6.29
C PHE A 319 -17.91 13.31 6.21
N CYS A 320 -18.15 14.14 5.21
CA CYS A 320 -17.39 15.37 4.99
C CYS A 320 -15.87 15.09 5.00
N SER A 321 -15.44 14.10 4.24
CA SER A 321 -14.06 13.65 4.20
C SER A 321 -13.11 14.76 3.74
N ASN A 322 -11.84 14.71 4.18
CA ASN A 322 -10.80 15.57 3.62
C ASN A 322 -10.66 15.29 2.12
N PRO A 323 -10.78 16.28 1.24
CA PRO A 323 -10.72 16.09 -0.20
C PRO A 323 -9.42 15.44 -0.69
N ASP A 324 -8.26 15.76 -0.09
CA ASP A 324 -6.97 15.16 -0.45
C ASP A 324 -6.90 13.66 -0.13
N ALA A 325 -7.61 13.23 0.92
CA ALA A 325 -7.75 11.82 1.27
C ALA A 325 -8.82 11.14 0.39
N PHE A 326 -9.94 11.81 0.15
CA PHE A 326 -11.08 11.27 -0.58
C PHE A 326 -10.77 11.04 -2.06
N ILE A 327 -10.02 11.98 -2.69
CA ILE A 327 -9.64 11.89 -4.11
C ILE A 327 -8.78 10.67 -4.43
N ARG A 328 -8.14 10.05 -3.44
CA ARG A 328 -7.31 8.85 -3.64
C ARG A 328 -8.12 7.63 -4.04
N THR A 329 -9.38 7.61 -3.67
CA THR A 329 -10.30 6.48 -3.94
C THR A 329 -11.54 6.88 -4.73
N HIS A 330 -11.80 8.20 -4.90
CA HIS A 330 -13.01 8.73 -5.55
C HIS A 330 -12.64 9.87 -6.50
N LEU A 331 -12.60 9.63 -7.80
CA LEU A 331 -12.39 10.67 -8.79
C LEU A 331 -13.72 11.06 -9.44
N PRO A 332 -14.27 12.26 -9.21
CA PRO A 332 -15.49 12.72 -9.87
C PRO A 332 -15.26 12.98 -11.36
N VAL A 333 -16.27 12.71 -12.17
CA VAL A 333 -16.27 13.07 -13.59
C VAL A 333 -16.20 14.57 -13.77
N GLU A 334 -17.00 15.32 -13.00
CA GLU A 334 -16.95 16.78 -12.99
C GLU A 334 -15.83 17.27 -12.07
N GLN A 335 -14.82 17.94 -12.65
CA GLN A 335 -13.63 18.39 -11.91
C GLN A 335 -13.95 19.31 -10.72
N LYS A 336 -15.05 20.09 -10.79
CA LYS A 336 -15.48 20.97 -9.69
C LYS A 336 -15.69 20.22 -8.37
N TRP A 337 -16.06 18.94 -8.44
CA TRP A 337 -16.30 18.11 -7.25
C TRP A 337 -15.05 17.42 -6.69
N GLN A 338 -13.89 17.60 -7.31
CA GLN A 338 -12.64 17.07 -6.72
C GLN A 338 -12.31 17.79 -5.42
N LEU A 339 -12.66 19.07 -5.31
CA LEU A 339 -12.39 19.95 -4.16
C LEU A 339 -10.89 19.99 -3.77
N VAL A 340 -9.99 19.66 -4.67
CA VAL A 340 -8.52 19.71 -4.51
C VAL A 340 -7.92 20.67 -5.53
N SER A 341 -6.74 21.21 -5.23
CA SER A 341 -6.00 22.08 -6.15
C SER A 341 -4.52 21.74 -6.09
N PRO A 342 -3.87 21.39 -7.24
CA PRO A 342 -4.47 21.25 -8.56
C PRO A 342 -5.39 20.04 -8.65
N THR A 343 -6.35 20.07 -9.61
CA THR A 343 -7.16 18.89 -9.93
C THR A 343 -6.32 17.81 -10.63
N ILE A 344 -6.71 16.56 -10.49
CA ILE A 344 -6.02 15.43 -11.09
C ILE A 344 -6.82 14.84 -12.25
N THR A 345 -6.13 14.23 -13.20
CA THR A 345 -6.71 13.49 -14.32
C THR A 345 -7.03 12.04 -13.94
N LEU A 346 -7.81 11.33 -14.76
CA LEU A 346 -8.07 9.90 -14.57
C LEU A 346 -6.76 9.08 -14.60
N GLU A 347 -5.83 9.43 -15.49
CA GLU A 347 -4.53 8.78 -15.57
C GLU A 347 -3.72 8.96 -14.26
N GLN A 348 -3.70 10.17 -13.73
CA GLN A 348 -3.08 10.43 -12.42
C GLN A 348 -3.78 9.65 -11.31
N PHE A 349 -5.11 9.66 -11.29
CA PHE A 349 -5.90 8.94 -10.29
C PHE A 349 -5.58 7.44 -10.25
N VAL A 350 -5.57 6.76 -11.40
CA VAL A 350 -5.32 5.30 -11.43
C VAL A 350 -3.89 4.94 -10.99
N ASN A 351 -2.95 5.87 -11.15
CA ASN A 351 -1.56 5.68 -10.76
C ASN A 351 -1.25 6.13 -9.33
N LEU A 352 -2.16 6.88 -8.67
CA LEU A 352 -2.03 7.17 -7.24
C LEU A 352 -2.11 5.89 -6.42
N LEU A 353 -1.34 5.84 -5.36
CA LEU A 353 -1.45 4.78 -4.37
C LEU A 353 -2.88 4.71 -3.80
N ASN A 354 -3.44 3.51 -3.76
CA ASN A 354 -4.78 3.29 -3.20
C ASN A 354 -4.72 3.36 -1.67
N ILE A 355 -5.13 4.48 -1.11
CA ILE A 355 -5.15 4.74 0.33
C ILE A 355 -6.60 4.98 0.76
N GLY A 356 -7.16 4.01 1.49
CA GLY A 356 -8.51 4.12 2.07
C GLY A 356 -8.55 4.99 3.34
N MET A 357 -9.76 5.30 3.81
CA MET A 357 -9.96 6.11 5.02
C MET A 357 -9.38 5.44 6.28
N ASP A 358 -9.30 4.11 6.32
CA ASP A 358 -8.70 3.38 7.45
C ASP A 358 -7.25 3.80 7.72
N PHE A 359 -6.50 4.22 6.69
CA PHE A 359 -5.16 4.77 6.86
C PHE A 359 -5.17 6.02 7.76
N TYR A 360 -6.02 6.97 7.44
CA TYR A 360 -6.13 8.23 8.18
C TYR A 360 -6.77 8.05 9.56
N GLU A 361 -7.78 7.17 9.68
CA GLU A 361 -8.42 6.83 10.97
C GLU A 361 -7.43 6.19 11.96
N ASN A 362 -6.43 5.47 11.46
CA ASN A 362 -5.38 4.88 12.28
C ASN A 362 -4.21 5.83 12.56
N GLY A 363 -4.38 7.13 12.26
CA GLY A 363 -3.45 8.20 12.61
C GLY A 363 -2.28 8.34 11.65
N PHE A 364 -2.29 7.70 10.47
CA PHE A 364 -1.31 7.93 9.42
C PHE A 364 -1.66 9.19 8.64
N LYS A 365 -0.63 9.92 8.17
CA LYS A 365 -0.78 11.20 7.47
C LYS A 365 -0.33 11.13 6.03
N THR A 366 0.90 10.66 5.81
CA THR A 366 1.49 10.55 4.47
C THR A 366 2.26 9.25 4.31
N VAL A 367 2.49 8.85 3.07
CA VAL A 367 3.33 7.71 2.71
C VAL A 367 4.12 8.03 1.44
N SER A 368 5.34 7.52 1.33
CA SER A 368 6.21 7.61 0.16
C SER A 368 6.87 6.25 -0.10
N PRO A 369 6.92 5.76 -1.36
CA PRO A 369 6.42 6.39 -2.59
C PRO A 369 4.90 6.49 -2.64
N ASP A 370 4.39 7.57 -3.25
CA ASP A 370 2.96 7.83 -3.45
C ASP A 370 2.52 7.41 -4.86
N ALA A 371 2.89 6.22 -5.24
CA ALA A 371 2.50 5.60 -6.52
C ALA A 371 2.14 4.14 -6.27
N ILE A 372 1.12 3.65 -6.95
CA ILE A 372 0.62 2.28 -6.77
C ILE A 372 1.64 1.22 -7.21
N SER A 373 2.54 1.59 -8.13
CA SER A 373 3.62 0.73 -8.60
C SER A 373 4.92 1.50 -8.80
N PHE A 374 6.05 0.82 -8.60
CA PHE A 374 7.38 1.38 -8.84
C PHE A 374 8.41 0.28 -9.14
N THR A 375 9.61 0.68 -9.56
CA THR A 375 10.71 -0.25 -9.84
C THR A 375 11.72 -0.28 -8.69
N SER A 376 12.32 -1.45 -8.46
CA SER A 376 13.41 -1.66 -7.50
C SER A 376 14.59 -2.36 -8.18
N THR A 377 15.80 -2.11 -7.71
CA THR A 377 17.00 -2.86 -8.13
C THR A 377 17.36 -3.99 -7.17
N GLN A 378 17.14 -3.81 -5.89
CA GLN A 378 17.30 -4.78 -4.82
C GLN A 378 16.69 -4.24 -3.51
N LYS A 379 16.91 -2.98 -3.16
CA LYS A 379 16.48 -2.34 -1.92
C LYS A 379 15.53 -1.19 -2.24
N PHE A 380 14.47 -1.06 -1.46
CA PHE A 380 13.61 0.11 -1.47
C PHE A 380 13.11 0.45 -0.06
N THR A 381 12.58 1.65 0.11
CA THR A 381 11.98 2.09 1.37
C THR A 381 10.55 2.55 1.15
N VAL A 382 9.73 2.36 2.19
CA VAL A 382 8.41 2.98 2.31
C VAL A 382 8.43 3.81 3.59
N GLU A 383 8.20 5.11 3.44
CA GLU A 383 8.25 6.07 4.54
C GLU A 383 6.83 6.52 4.91
N PHE A 384 6.52 6.53 6.19
CA PHE A 384 5.24 6.97 6.74
C PHE A 384 5.44 8.16 7.65
N THR A 385 4.53 9.11 7.61
CA THR A 385 4.32 10.04 8.71
C THR A 385 2.99 9.71 9.39
N HIS A 386 2.94 9.87 10.72
CA HIS A 386 1.77 9.56 11.54
C HIS A 386 1.70 10.50 12.75
N ASP A 387 0.63 10.39 13.54
CA ASP A 387 0.55 11.05 14.82
C ASP A 387 1.49 10.39 15.85
N SER A 388 1.77 11.11 16.91
CA SER A 388 2.54 10.65 18.08
C SER A 388 1.66 10.20 19.25
N GLU A 389 0.32 10.25 19.09
CA GLU A 389 -0.62 9.94 20.19
C GLU A 389 -0.54 8.48 20.61
N THR A 390 -0.26 7.59 19.65
CA THR A 390 -0.14 6.16 19.91
C THR A 390 1.02 5.55 19.11
N ARG A 391 1.76 4.64 19.76
CA ARG A 391 2.76 3.82 19.05
C ARG A 391 2.07 3.04 17.93
N LYS A 392 2.64 3.06 16.71
CA LYS A 392 2.11 2.31 15.56
C LYS A 392 2.71 0.91 15.49
N THR A 393 1.87 -0.06 15.18
CA THR A 393 2.29 -1.42 14.82
C THR A 393 2.09 -1.61 13.33
N PHE A 394 3.05 -2.24 12.68
CA PHE A 394 2.99 -2.62 11.27
C PHE A 394 3.17 -4.12 11.14
N LEU A 395 2.41 -4.69 10.22
CA LEU A 395 2.62 -6.03 9.67
C LEU A 395 2.75 -5.90 8.16
N TYR A 396 3.45 -6.84 7.54
CA TYR A 396 3.62 -6.83 6.08
C TYR A 396 3.64 -8.24 5.53
N HIS A 397 3.27 -8.34 4.26
CA HIS A 397 3.53 -9.51 3.42
C HIS A 397 4.19 -9.03 2.12
N LEU A 398 5.37 -9.52 1.83
CA LEU A 398 6.04 -9.32 0.54
C LEU A 398 5.97 -10.63 -0.25
N TYR A 399 5.35 -10.59 -1.40
CA TYR A 399 5.20 -11.75 -2.29
C TYR A 399 5.99 -11.55 -3.57
N LEU A 400 6.54 -12.63 -4.11
CA LEU A 400 7.13 -12.69 -5.46
C LEU A 400 6.24 -13.56 -6.35
N LEU A 401 5.89 -13.08 -7.52
CA LEU A 401 5.15 -13.85 -8.53
C LEU A 401 6.06 -14.93 -9.15
N GLN A 402 5.74 -16.20 -8.95
CA GLN A 402 6.45 -17.36 -9.48
C GLN A 402 5.44 -18.32 -10.11
N SER A 403 5.60 -18.65 -11.39
CA SER A 403 4.71 -19.58 -12.10
C SER A 403 3.21 -19.28 -11.87
N ASN A 404 2.82 -18.01 -12.00
CA ASN A 404 1.46 -17.47 -11.77
C ASN A 404 0.93 -17.61 -10.32
N THR A 405 1.81 -17.79 -9.35
CA THR A 405 1.45 -17.84 -7.92
C THR A 405 2.31 -16.86 -7.14
N PHE A 406 1.72 -16.11 -6.22
CA PHE A 406 2.44 -15.25 -5.31
C PHE A 406 3.00 -16.07 -4.15
N VAL A 407 4.34 -16.09 -4.03
CA VAL A 407 5.08 -16.80 -2.99
C VAL A 407 5.66 -15.81 -2.00
N GLU A 408 5.32 -15.96 -0.75
CA GLU A 408 5.76 -15.06 0.32
C GLU A 408 7.30 -15.06 0.47
N GLN A 409 7.86 -13.90 0.71
CA GLN A 409 9.28 -13.67 0.95
C GLN A 409 9.46 -13.20 2.40
N PRO A 410 9.59 -14.14 3.36
CA PRO A 410 9.68 -13.79 4.77
C PRO A 410 10.98 -13.02 5.07
N ASN A 411 10.96 -12.23 6.14
CA ASN A 411 12.12 -11.47 6.62
C ASN A 411 12.75 -10.52 5.58
N SER A 412 11.97 -10.12 4.57
CA SER A 412 12.44 -9.25 3.51
C SER A 412 12.23 -7.76 3.79
N CYS A 413 11.46 -7.41 4.83
CA CYS A 413 11.25 -6.02 5.23
C CYS A 413 11.51 -5.83 6.73
N TRP A 414 11.92 -4.62 7.07
CA TRP A 414 12.15 -4.15 8.43
C TRP A 414 11.58 -2.76 8.63
N ILE A 415 11.05 -2.49 9.83
CA ILE A 415 10.45 -1.21 10.16
C ILE A 415 11.20 -0.54 11.28
N ASP A 416 11.81 0.58 10.95
CA ASP A 416 12.35 1.54 11.91
C ASP A 416 11.26 2.54 12.29
N ARG A 417 11.02 2.69 13.61
CA ARG A 417 9.93 3.51 14.17
C ARG A 417 10.50 4.68 14.93
N GLN A 418 9.99 5.86 14.60
CA GLN A 418 10.19 7.11 15.33
C GLN A 418 8.83 7.59 15.86
N ASP A 419 8.83 8.65 16.66
CA ASP A 419 7.59 9.14 17.31
C ASP A 419 6.50 9.55 16.30
N GLU A 420 6.88 10.24 15.22
CA GLU A 420 5.94 10.77 14.22
C GLU A 420 6.20 10.23 12.81
N SER A 421 7.11 9.28 12.66
CA SER A 421 7.44 8.67 11.38
C SER A 421 7.87 7.23 11.53
N SER A 422 7.79 6.47 10.44
CA SER A 422 8.30 5.10 10.36
C SER A 422 8.84 4.84 8.98
N THR A 423 9.96 4.13 8.89
CA THR A 423 10.57 3.76 7.61
C THR A 423 10.61 2.24 7.51
N MET A 424 9.92 1.71 6.51
CA MET A 424 10.00 0.29 6.15
C MET A 424 11.07 0.12 5.06
N THR A 425 12.11 -0.64 5.34
CA THR A 425 13.14 -1.03 4.37
C THR A 425 12.85 -2.45 3.88
N CYS A 426 12.83 -2.68 2.58
CA CYS A 426 12.55 -3.99 1.98
C CYS A 426 13.61 -4.38 0.94
N PHE A 427 13.75 -5.71 0.72
CA PHE A 427 14.63 -6.30 -0.28
C PHE A 427 13.87 -7.15 -1.29
N THR A 428 14.13 -6.91 -2.59
CA THR A 428 13.67 -7.74 -3.71
C THR A 428 14.89 -8.48 -4.29
N ASN A 429 15.14 -9.69 -3.80
CA ASN A 429 16.37 -10.44 -4.10
C ASN A 429 16.38 -11.13 -5.48
N LYS A 430 15.24 -11.29 -6.12
CA LYS A 430 15.10 -11.89 -7.44
C LYS A 430 14.47 -10.87 -8.40
N LYS A 431 14.87 -10.94 -9.67
CA LYS A 431 14.16 -10.20 -10.73
C LYS A 431 12.74 -10.75 -10.87
N GLY A 432 11.75 -9.86 -11.01
CA GLY A 432 10.34 -10.21 -11.20
C GLY A 432 9.38 -9.27 -10.52
N THR A 433 8.11 -9.59 -10.62
CA THR A 433 7.00 -8.81 -10.07
C THR A 433 6.75 -9.21 -8.62
N TYR A 434 6.73 -8.21 -7.75
CA TYR A 434 6.42 -8.36 -6.32
C TYR A 434 5.14 -7.61 -5.97
N LYS A 435 4.51 -8.08 -4.90
CA LYS A 435 3.37 -7.43 -4.25
C LYS A 435 3.70 -7.22 -2.77
N LEU A 436 3.63 -5.98 -2.30
CA LEU A 436 3.81 -5.64 -0.88
C LEU A 436 2.49 -5.18 -0.29
N GLN A 437 1.97 -5.94 0.66
CA GLN A 437 0.82 -5.57 1.46
C GLN A 437 1.27 -5.08 2.82
N ILE A 438 0.78 -3.93 3.25
CA ILE A 438 1.12 -3.32 4.54
C ILE A 438 -0.15 -3.15 5.37
N PHE A 439 -0.12 -3.68 6.58
CA PHE A 439 -1.17 -3.59 7.58
C PHE A 439 -0.65 -2.78 8.76
N GLY A 440 -1.52 -2.03 9.43
CA GLY A 440 -1.05 -1.27 10.58
C GLY A 440 -2.15 -0.50 11.30
N GLY A 441 -1.76 0.08 12.43
CA GLY A 441 -2.63 0.88 13.29
C GLY A 441 -2.00 1.10 14.66
N PRO A 442 -2.75 1.71 15.61
CA PRO A 442 -2.34 1.82 17.01
C PRO A 442 -1.97 0.47 17.60
N SER A 443 -0.88 0.42 18.37
CA SER A 443 -0.43 -0.82 19.00
C SER A 443 -1.49 -1.38 19.94
N GLY A 444 -1.64 -2.72 19.95
CA GLY A 444 -2.57 -3.43 20.84
C GLY A 444 -3.93 -3.75 20.21
N LEU A 445 -4.15 -3.46 18.93
CA LEU A 445 -5.34 -3.93 18.23
C LEU A 445 -5.32 -5.47 18.10
N GLN A 446 -6.50 -6.09 18.13
CA GLN A 446 -6.64 -7.55 17.92
C GLN A 446 -6.36 -7.96 16.46
N SER A 447 -6.63 -7.06 15.51
CA SER A 447 -6.33 -7.21 14.08
C SER A 447 -5.99 -5.85 13.50
N TYR A 448 -5.14 -5.83 12.49
CA TYR A 448 -4.70 -4.62 11.82
C TYR A 448 -5.30 -4.57 10.41
N PRO A 449 -5.95 -3.46 10.03
CA PRO A 449 -6.45 -3.29 8.67
C PRO A 449 -5.31 -3.22 7.66
N MET A 450 -5.58 -3.62 6.43
CA MET A 450 -4.68 -3.35 5.31
C MET A 450 -4.70 -1.84 5.02
N LEU A 451 -3.55 -1.20 5.13
CA LEU A 451 -3.39 0.23 4.91
C LEU A 451 -3.20 0.53 3.42
N LEU A 452 -2.39 -0.28 2.75
CA LEU A 452 -2.03 -0.10 1.35
C LEU A 452 -1.36 -1.34 0.75
N GLU A 453 -1.32 -1.37 -0.59
CA GLU A 453 -0.66 -2.40 -1.38
C GLU A 453 0.13 -1.75 -2.51
N TYR A 454 1.35 -2.26 -2.76
CA TYR A 454 2.22 -1.87 -3.86
C TYR A 454 2.46 -3.03 -4.82
N ASP A 455 2.50 -2.73 -6.12
CA ASP A 455 3.11 -3.59 -7.12
C ASP A 455 4.53 -3.09 -7.41
N ILE A 456 5.51 -4.00 -7.36
CA ILE A 456 6.93 -3.63 -7.45
C ILE A 456 7.59 -4.50 -8.52
N GLU A 457 8.20 -3.87 -9.52
CA GLU A 457 8.99 -4.58 -10.53
C GLU A 457 10.48 -4.54 -10.13
N SER A 458 11.00 -5.69 -9.73
CA SER A 458 12.44 -5.83 -9.46
C SER A 458 13.19 -6.11 -10.75
N THR A 459 14.11 -5.22 -11.10
CA THR A 459 14.82 -5.25 -12.39
C THR A 459 16.03 -6.17 -12.39
N LYS A 460 16.50 -6.60 -11.20
CA LYS A 460 17.72 -7.41 -11.04
C LYS A 460 17.52 -8.57 -10.07
N THR A 461 18.29 -9.65 -10.30
CA THR A 461 18.52 -10.65 -9.26
C THR A 461 19.79 -10.27 -8.50
N ALA A 462 19.70 -10.24 -7.19
CA ALA A 462 20.82 -9.92 -6.32
C ALA A 462 21.91 -11.00 -6.40
N SER A 463 23.17 -10.58 -6.48
CA SER A 463 24.33 -11.50 -6.36
C SER A 463 24.43 -12.07 -4.95
N THR A 464 24.13 -11.26 -3.95
CA THR A 464 24.02 -11.64 -2.55
C THR A 464 22.62 -11.28 -2.06
N PRO A 465 21.75 -12.28 -1.84
CA PRO A 465 20.45 -12.04 -1.24
C PRO A 465 20.59 -11.44 0.17
N LEU A 466 19.81 -10.40 0.45
CA LEU A 466 19.76 -9.73 1.75
C LEU A 466 18.35 -9.82 2.33
N GLY A 467 18.28 -9.79 3.65
CA GLY A 467 17.04 -9.73 4.41
C GLY A 467 17.31 -9.16 5.80
N PHE A 468 16.45 -9.49 6.72
CA PHE A 468 16.55 -9.09 8.12
C PHE A 468 16.54 -10.34 9.02
N PRO A 469 17.06 -10.25 10.24
CA PRO A 469 16.97 -11.37 11.18
C PRO A 469 15.51 -11.70 11.49
N SER A 470 15.24 -12.98 11.69
CA SER A 470 13.94 -13.43 12.22
C SER A 470 13.82 -12.99 13.68
N THR A 471 12.65 -12.49 14.09
CA THR A 471 12.42 -12.08 15.47
C THR A 471 11.40 -12.98 16.15
N TYR A 472 11.54 -13.14 17.46
CA TYR A 472 10.66 -13.97 18.29
C TYR A 472 9.69 -13.13 19.12
N GLY A 473 8.70 -13.76 19.74
CA GLY A 473 7.67 -13.06 20.51
C GLY A 473 8.21 -12.16 21.63
N ALA A 474 9.29 -12.55 22.29
CA ALA A 474 9.92 -11.72 23.30
C ALA A 474 10.51 -10.42 22.74
N PHE A 475 11.03 -10.45 21.51
CA PHE A 475 11.45 -9.25 20.78
C PHE A 475 10.26 -8.34 20.48
N SER A 476 9.20 -8.90 19.91
CA SER A 476 8.02 -8.14 19.49
C SER A 476 7.27 -7.47 20.65
N ASN A 477 7.38 -8.04 21.85
CA ASN A 477 6.75 -7.55 23.09
C ASN A 477 7.67 -6.61 23.91
N SER A 478 8.81 -6.21 23.37
CA SER A 478 9.80 -5.35 24.02
C SER A 478 10.03 -4.04 23.25
N ASP A 479 10.87 -3.18 23.80
CA ASP A 479 11.40 -1.97 23.18
C ASP A 479 12.73 -2.23 22.45
N LEU A 480 13.13 -3.49 22.29
CA LEU A 480 14.41 -3.87 21.71
C LEU A 480 14.55 -3.39 20.26
N GLN A 481 15.65 -2.71 19.99
CA GLN A 481 16.05 -2.23 18.67
C GLN A 481 17.37 -2.90 18.27
N ILE A 482 17.41 -3.41 17.04
CA ILE A 482 18.64 -3.87 16.40
C ILE A 482 19.26 -2.68 15.69
N ILE A 483 20.47 -2.28 16.12
CA ILE A 483 21.22 -1.19 15.50
C ILE A 483 22.22 -1.78 14.49
N GLU A 484 23.00 -2.81 14.93
CA GLU A 484 24.03 -3.47 14.14
C GLU A 484 24.25 -4.90 14.64
N PRO A 485 24.37 -5.89 13.73
CA PRO A 485 24.03 -5.82 12.31
C PRO A 485 22.53 -5.85 12.07
N LEU A 486 22.05 -4.97 11.21
CA LEU A 486 20.63 -4.94 10.86
C LEU A 486 20.27 -5.97 9.78
N TYR A 487 21.22 -6.35 8.94
CA TYR A 487 20.97 -7.20 7.78
C TYR A 487 21.38 -8.65 8.01
N ASN A 488 20.73 -9.54 7.31
CA ASN A 488 20.89 -10.98 7.28
C ASN A 488 21.06 -11.44 5.81
N PRO A 489 21.88 -12.44 5.46
CA PRO A 489 22.69 -13.30 6.33
C PRO A 489 24.00 -12.64 6.80
N LEU A 490 24.58 -13.17 7.88
CA LEU A 490 25.95 -12.88 8.29
C LEU A 490 26.94 -13.75 7.51
N THR A 491 28.20 -13.33 7.42
CA THR A 491 29.23 -14.13 6.74
C THR A 491 30.07 -14.90 7.76
N ARG A 492 30.13 -16.20 7.62
CA ARG A 492 30.99 -17.04 8.48
C ARG A 492 32.47 -16.73 8.25
N GLY A 493 33.27 -16.82 9.30
CA GLY A 493 34.71 -16.51 9.28
C GLY A 493 35.02 -15.04 9.51
N GLN A 494 34.03 -14.17 9.61
CA GLN A 494 34.24 -12.75 9.86
C GLN A 494 34.08 -12.37 11.33
N LEU A 495 34.77 -11.30 11.71
CA LEU A 495 34.58 -10.58 12.97
C LEU A 495 33.61 -9.44 12.70
N ILE A 496 32.56 -9.34 13.49
CA ILE A 496 31.57 -8.24 13.39
C ILE A 496 31.44 -7.51 14.72
N ASP A 497 31.05 -6.26 14.66
CA ASP A 497 30.59 -5.51 15.82
C ASP A 497 29.06 -5.65 15.92
N VAL A 498 28.55 -5.69 17.15
CA VAL A 498 27.11 -5.77 17.39
C VAL A 498 26.67 -4.66 18.33
N LYS A 499 25.46 -4.12 18.07
CA LYS A 499 24.88 -3.04 18.85
C LYS A 499 23.36 -3.16 18.89
N PHE A 500 22.82 -3.14 20.10
CA PHE A 500 21.39 -3.21 20.38
C PHE A 500 21.00 -2.14 21.40
N ARG A 501 19.73 -1.75 21.41
CA ARG A 501 19.18 -0.83 22.42
C ARG A 501 17.89 -1.37 22.97
N THR A 502 17.77 -1.39 24.32
CA THR A 502 16.55 -1.77 25.02
C THR A 502 16.59 -1.28 26.47
N THR A 503 15.42 -1.02 27.03
CA THR A 503 15.22 -0.84 28.49
C THR A 503 14.47 -2.01 29.12
N THR A 504 14.03 -2.97 28.29
CA THR A 504 13.25 -4.14 28.72
C THR A 504 14.11 -5.25 29.31
N PHE A 505 15.36 -5.39 28.81
CA PHE A 505 16.24 -6.49 29.19
C PHE A 505 17.48 -5.96 29.92
N ASP A 506 17.84 -6.63 31.04
CA ASP A 506 19.04 -6.29 31.82
C ASP A 506 20.32 -6.84 31.21
N ASN A 507 20.24 -7.95 30.48
CA ASN A 507 21.36 -8.64 29.85
C ASN A 507 21.01 -9.11 28.45
N LEU A 508 21.95 -8.96 27.52
CA LEU A 508 21.87 -9.51 26.18
C LEU A 508 23.11 -10.34 25.87
N TYR A 509 22.92 -11.41 25.10
CA TYR A 509 23.98 -12.33 24.69
C TYR A 509 23.87 -12.68 23.21
N ILE A 510 25.02 -12.91 22.57
CA ILE A 510 25.10 -13.59 21.28
C ILE A 510 25.39 -15.06 21.52
N LEU A 511 24.48 -15.91 21.05
CA LEU A 511 24.65 -17.36 21.02
C LEU A 511 25.04 -17.81 19.61
N ASN A 512 26.24 -18.36 19.48
CA ASN A 512 26.87 -18.79 18.23
C ASN A 512 27.27 -20.24 18.41
N ASP A 513 26.45 -21.20 17.92
CA ASP A 513 26.46 -22.58 18.33
C ASP A 513 26.32 -22.73 19.85
N ASN A 514 27.27 -23.37 20.52
CA ASN A 514 27.30 -23.53 21.98
C ASN A 514 28.07 -22.41 22.70
N HIS A 515 28.54 -21.42 21.97
CA HIS A 515 29.31 -20.30 22.52
C HIS A 515 28.40 -19.10 22.80
N LEU A 516 28.29 -18.76 24.08
CA LEU A 516 27.55 -17.62 24.56
C LEU A 516 28.49 -16.46 24.87
N ARG A 517 28.25 -15.30 24.28
CA ARG A 517 29.00 -14.06 24.53
C ARG A 517 28.08 -13.01 25.10
N GLU A 518 28.37 -12.52 26.29
CA GLU A 518 27.67 -11.41 26.93
C GLU A 518 28.01 -10.10 26.21
N LEU A 519 27.03 -9.21 26.10
CA LEU A 519 27.21 -7.87 25.57
C LEU A 519 27.46 -6.87 26.69
N ASP A 520 28.36 -5.92 26.44
CA ASP A 520 28.67 -4.84 27.38
C ASP A 520 27.54 -3.82 27.40
N SER A 521 26.97 -3.56 28.59
CA SER A 521 25.96 -2.55 28.81
C SER A 521 26.58 -1.24 29.25
N ASN A 522 26.16 -0.14 28.61
CA ASN A 522 26.59 1.21 29.03
C ASN A 522 25.73 1.80 30.16
N GLY A 523 24.78 1.04 30.69
CA GLY A 523 23.85 1.48 31.74
C GLY A 523 22.71 2.40 31.27
N ASN A 524 22.70 2.80 29.97
CA ASN A 524 21.67 3.64 29.38
C ASN A 524 20.82 2.87 28.33
N GLY A 525 20.72 1.54 28.49
CA GLY A 525 19.96 0.67 27.60
C GLY A 525 20.68 0.34 26.29
N GLU A 526 21.93 0.68 26.11
CA GLU A 526 22.71 0.28 24.93
C GLU A 526 23.62 -0.90 25.29
N PHE A 527 23.62 -1.93 24.44
CA PHE A 527 24.38 -3.16 24.55
C PHE A 527 25.28 -3.34 23.33
N THR A 528 26.56 -3.57 23.54
CA THR A 528 27.55 -3.67 22.45
C THR A 528 28.52 -4.84 22.67
N ALA A 529 29.08 -5.36 21.59
CA ALA A 529 30.28 -6.15 21.61
C ALA A 529 31.04 -5.99 20.30
N SER A 530 32.37 -5.79 20.39
CA SER A 530 33.24 -5.69 19.22
C SER A 530 33.92 -7.01 18.92
N GLY A 531 34.15 -7.29 17.62
CA GLY A 531 34.88 -8.47 17.17
C GLY A 531 34.21 -9.79 17.53
N VAL A 532 32.90 -9.91 17.36
CA VAL A 532 32.17 -11.18 17.47
C VAL A 532 32.49 -12.05 16.26
N TYR A 533 33.16 -13.18 16.49
CA TYR A 533 33.53 -14.11 15.42
C TYR A 533 32.35 -14.99 15.04
N ILE A 534 31.96 -14.99 13.77
CA ILE A 534 30.82 -15.75 13.25
C ILE A 534 31.30 -17.09 12.67
N PHE A 535 30.85 -18.21 13.23
CA PHE A 535 31.26 -19.54 12.77
C PHE A 535 30.10 -20.55 12.66
N ALA A 536 28.99 -20.34 13.36
CA ALA A 536 27.83 -21.23 13.31
C ALA A 536 26.96 -20.97 12.06
N GLU A 537 26.12 -21.93 11.70
CA GLU A 537 25.13 -21.78 10.63
C GLU A 537 24.00 -20.82 11.03
N GLU A 538 23.72 -20.72 12.32
CA GLU A 538 22.75 -19.82 12.91
C GLU A 538 23.35 -19.12 14.13
N VAL A 539 23.04 -17.83 14.26
CA VAL A 539 23.48 -17.00 15.37
C VAL A 539 22.25 -16.35 15.99
N TYR A 540 22.16 -16.38 17.30
CA TYR A 540 21.00 -15.86 18.02
C TYR A 540 21.38 -14.72 18.95
N LEU A 541 20.50 -13.72 19.01
CA LEU A 541 20.43 -12.78 20.12
C LEU A 541 19.49 -13.38 21.17
N VAL A 542 19.99 -13.51 22.40
CA VAL A 542 19.21 -14.09 23.51
C VAL A 542 19.32 -13.23 24.76
N THR A 543 18.39 -13.39 25.69
CA THR A 543 18.43 -12.80 27.03
C THR A 543 18.27 -13.90 28.09
N GLU A 544 18.79 -13.68 29.28
CA GLU A 544 18.64 -14.60 30.41
C GLU A 544 17.18 -14.59 30.90
N GLN A 545 16.66 -15.77 31.16
CA GLN A 545 15.33 -15.98 31.73
C GLN A 545 15.40 -17.12 32.76
N SER A 546 14.45 -17.18 33.70
CA SER A 546 14.41 -18.24 34.71
C SER A 546 14.49 -19.63 34.09
N GLY A 547 15.63 -20.33 34.31
CA GLY A 547 15.87 -21.68 33.80
C GLY A 547 16.52 -21.79 32.42
N GLY A 548 16.98 -20.70 31.80
CA GLY A 548 17.68 -20.72 30.52
C GLY A 548 17.72 -19.38 29.81
N TYR A 549 17.55 -19.42 28.49
CA TYR A 549 17.61 -18.21 27.65
C TYR A 549 16.34 -18.10 26.80
N ALA A 550 15.81 -16.87 26.68
CA ALA A 550 14.79 -16.53 25.70
C ALA A 550 15.44 -16.03 24.39
N TYR A 551 14.98 -16.57 23.28
CA TYR A 551 15.41 -16.16 21.95
C TYR A 551 14.71 -14.86 21.55
N LEU A 552 15.48 -13.89 21.08
CA LEU A 552 15.02 -12.57 20.66
C LEU A 552 15.09 -12.41 19.15
N ALA A 553 16.24 -12.70 18.56
CA ALA A 553 16.46 -12.65 17.11
C ALA A 553 17.36 -13.79 16.63
N GLN A 554 17.20 -14.19 15.36
CA GLN A 554 17.97 -15.21 14.70
C GLN A 554 18.55 -14.67 13.40
N TYR A 555 19.84 -14.84 13.22
CA TYR A 555 20.57 -14.62 11.99
C TYR A 555 20.92 -15.96 11.36
N THR A 556 20.70 -16.07 10.05
CA THR A 556 21.29 -17.14 9.24
C THR A 556 22.68 -16.71 8.80
N THR A 557 23.53 -17.65 8.42
CA THR A 557 24.88 -17.34 7.95
C THR A 557 25.14 -17.96 6.59
N VAL A 558 26.11 -17.39 5.86
CA VAL A 558 26.60 -17.91 4.59
C VAL A 558 28.13 -18.11 4.68
N PRO A 559 28.69 -19.06 3.93
CA PRO A 559 30.15 -19.20 3.83
C PRO A 559 30.80 -17.92 3.30
N ASP A 560 32.02 -17.60 3.74
CA ASP A 560 32.81 -16.55 3.11
C ASP A 560 33.17 -16.97 1.67
N PRO A 561 32.73 -16.25 0.63
CA PRO A 561 33.03 -16.59 -0.76
C PRO A 561 34.53 -16.54 -1.08
N ASN A 562 35.33 -15.91 -0.24
CA ASN A 562 36.78 -15.81 -0.39
C ASN A 562 37.56 -16.88 0.42
N SER A 563 36.87 -17.71 1.19
CA SER A 563 37.47 -18.80 2.00
C SER A 563 37.15 -20.16 1.38
N SER A 564 38.17 -21.00 1.28
CA SER A 564 38.03 -22.41 0.86
C SER A 564 37.75 -23.37 2.01
N THR A 565 37.74 -22.87 3.24
CA THR A 565 37.55 -23.67 4.46
C THR A 565 36.43 -23.09 5.32
N GLU A 566 35.60 -23.97 5.86
CA GLU A 566 34.60 -23.56 6.85
C GLU A 566 35.32 -23.05 8.12
N PRO A 567 34.84 -21.97 8.71
CA PRO A 567 35.37 -21.47 9.97
C PRO A 567 35.03 -22.42 11.10
N THR A 568 35.97 -22.59 12.01
CA THR A 568 35.82 -23.40 13.22
C THR A 568 36.09 -22.55 14.45
N PHE A 569 35.69 -23.03 15.61
CA PHE A 569 35.94 -22.37 16.88
C PHE A 569 36.25 -23.43 17.96
N PRO A 570 37.15 -23.18 18.92
CA PRO A 570 37.42 -24.14 19.98
C PRO A 570 36.22 -24.35 20.90
N ASP A 571 36.12 -25.55 21.50
CA ASP A 571 35.09 -25.82 22.51
C ASP A 571 35.19 -24.80 23.65
N ALA A 572 34.09 -24.11 23.98
CA ALA A 572 34.04 -23.10 25.03
C ALA A 572 33.40 -23.64 26.31
N PHE A 573 34.03 -23.40 27.46
CA PHE A 573 33.58 -23.82 28.79
C PHE A 573 33.54 -22.66 29.79
N GLY A 574 34.03 -21.49 29.38
CA GLY A 574 34.18 -20.32 30.24
C GLY A 574 32.87 -19.53 30.43
N ALA A 575 32.93 -18.53 31.29
CA ALA A 575 31.84 -17.58 31.46
C ALA A 575 31.62 -16.75 30.18
N PRO A 576 30.39 -16.31 29.90
CA PRO A 576 30.06 -15.54 28.68
C PRO A 576 30.87 -14.25 28.47
N LYS A 577 31.44 -13.69 29.53
CA LYS A 577 32.33 -12.51 29.49
C LYS A 577 33.78 -12.80 29.09
N ASN A 578 34.19 -14.09 29.01
CA ASN A 578 35.53 -14.43 28.58
C ASN A 578 35.61 -14.42 27.04
N VAL A 579 36.37 -13.53 26.46
CA VAL A 579 36.44 -13.31 25.02
C VAL A 579 37.76 -13.83 24.45
N LEU A 580 37.67 -14.82 23.57
CA LEU A 580 38.83 -15.32 22.83
C LEU A 580 38.99 -14.50 21.53
N TYR A 581 40.16 -13.91 21.37
CA TYR A 581 40.55 -13.16 20.16
C TYR A 581 41.44 -14.00 19.22
N SER A 582 42.29 -14.88 19.76
CA SER A 582 43.14 -15.78 18.98
C SER A 582 43.67 -16.95 19.82
N PRO A 583 43.96 -18.10 19.16
CA PRO A 583 43.50 -18.50 17.82
C PRO A 583 42.02 -18.86 17.80
N LEU A 584 41.33 -18.53 16.70
CA LEU A 584 39.86 -18.75 16.55
C LEU A 584 39.53 -20.09 15.87
N THR A 585 40.52 -20.88 15.48
CA THR A 585 40.33 -22.25 14.92
C THR A 585 40.17 -23.26 16.04
N ASP A 586 39.39 -24.35 15.79
CA ASP A 586 39.23 -25.47 16.73
C ASP A 586 40.46 -26.39 16.78
N THR A 587 41.31 -26.34 15.75
CA THR A 587 42.43 -27.27 15.58
C THR A 587 43.77 -26.51 15.44
N LEU A 588 44.74 -26.87 16.26
CA LEU A 588 46.11 -26.36 16.23
C LEU A 588 47.08 -27.37 15.62
N ILE A 589 47.97 -26.87 14.75
CA ILE A 589 48.94 -27.71 14.05
C ILE A 589 50.19 -27.90 14.93
N ILE A 590 50.58 -29.17 15.14
CA ILE A 590 51.78 -29.53 15.89
C ILE A 590 53.02 -28.96 15.18
N GLY A 591 53.92 -28.37 15.96
CA GLY A 591 55.15 -27.69 15.48
C GLY A 591 54.97 -26.22 15.18
N LYS A 592 53.74 -25.70 14.98
CA LYS A 592 53.47 -24.28 14.80
C LYS A 592 53.41 -23.51 16.13
N THR A 593 53.75 -22.22 16.06
CA THR A 593 53.57 -21.24 17.14
C THR A 593 52.33 -20.43 16.89
N TYR A 594 51.52 -20.24 17.92
CA TYR A 594 50.29 -19.47 17.88
C TYR A 594 50.34 -18.34 18.90
N GLU A 595 49.80 -17.18 18.51
CA GLU A 595 49.55 -16.07 19.42
C GLU A 595 48.20 -16.31 20.11
N PHE A 596 48.27 -16.52 21.43
CA PHE A 596 47.05 -16.62 22.26
C PHE A 596 46.71 -15.25 22.80
N LYS A 597 45.47 -14.84 22.63
CA LYS A 597 44.90 -13.59 23.15
C LYS A 597 43.48 -13.84 23.66
N ILE A 598 43.32 -13.63 24.96
CA ILE A 598 42.03 -13.81 25.64
C ILE A 598 41.79 -12.65 26.62
N GLU A 599 40.60 -12.15 26.66
CA GLU A 599 40.12 -11.20 27.66
C GLU A 599 39.34 -11.94 28.76
N CYS A 600 39.69 -11.65 30.00
CA CYS A 600 39.04 -12.22 31.16
C CYS A 600 39.25 -11.30 32.37
N GLU A 601 38.20 -10.67 32.85
CA GLU A 601 38.30 -9.74 33.99
C GLU A 601 38.54 -10.49 35.31
N SER A 602 37.93 -11.65 35.49
CA SER A 602 37.93 -12.40 36.75
C SER A 602 39.19 -13.20 37.01
N ALA A 603 40.02 -13.45 35.98
CA ALA A 603 41.20 -14.29 36.12
C ALA A 603 42.42 -13.50 36.61
N THR A 604 43.14 -14.09 37.54
CA THR A 604 44.47 -13.59 37.96
C THR A 604 45.61 -14.17 37.14
N LYS A 605 45.47 -15.40 36.65
CA LYS A 605 46.43 -16.13 35.83
C LYS A 605 45.72 -16.97 34.79
N ILE A 606 46.20 -16.88 33.54
CA ILE A 606 45.78 -17.75 32.45
C ILE A 606 47.00 -18.41 31.85
N ALA A 607 46.83 -19.68 31.47
CA ALA A 607 47.87 -20.45 30.78
C ALA A 607 47.26 -21.29 29.65
N VAL A 608 48.12 -21.61 28.68
CA VAL A 608 47.87 -22.64 27.68
C VAL A 608 48.41 -23.97 28.22
N LEU A 609 47.55 -24.95 28.39
CA LEU A 609 47.86 -26.27 28.94
C LEU A 609 47.97 -27.28 27.83
N GLU A 610 49.15 -27.90 27.69
CA GLU A 610 49.43 -29.03 26.80
C GLU A 610 49.87 -30.25 27.64
N GLY A 611 48.99 -31.20 27.83
CA GLY A 611 49.22 -32.32 28.75
C GLY A 611 49.35 -31.84 30.19
N SER A 612 50.57 -31.94 30.74
CA SER A 612 50.94 -31.39 32.07
C SER A 612 51.71 -30.08 32.05
N ASN A 613 51.97 -29.51 30.84
CA ASN A 613 52.80 -28.31 30.71
C ASN A 613 51.91 -27.07 30.61
N PHE A 614 52.20 -26.08 31.48
CA PHE A 614 51.54 -24.79 31.51
C PHE A 614 52.46 -23.74 30.84
N SER A 615 51.95 -23.09 29.78
CA SER A 615 52.56 -21.91 29.19
C SER A 615 51.75 -20.70 29.63
N TYR A 616 52.28 -19.92 30.57
CA TYR A 616 51.59 -18.77 31.14
C TYR A 616 51.50 -17.62 30.18
N LEU A 617 50.32 -17.00 30.07
CA LEU A 617 50.08 -15.79 29.30
C LEU A 617 50.38 -14.54 30.15
N THR A 618 50.90 -13.51 29.50
CA THR A 618 51.20 -12.21 30.12
C THR A 618 49.87 -11.43 30.29
N LYS A 619 49.61 -10.97 31.52
CA LYS A 619 48.43 -10.16 31.85
C LYS A 619 48.72 -8.69 31.65
N ASN A 620 47.81 -7.98 30.95
CA ASN A 620 47.76 -6.53 30.87
C ASN A 620 46.30 -6.07 30.97
N GLY A 621 45.91 -5.53 32.14
CA GLY A 621 44.49 -5.25 32.45
C GLY A 621 43.67 -6.54 32.50
N SER A 622 42.57 -6.62 31.74
CA SER A 622 41.74 -7.82 31.53
C SER A 622 42.33 -8.77 30.46
N MET A 623 43.28 -8.29 29.67
CA MET A 623 43.84 -9.00 28.52
C MET A 623 45.03 -9.89 28.92
N PHE A 624 45.03 -11.15 28.41
CA PHE A 624 46.11 -12.12 28.53
C PHE A 624 46.63 -12.48 27.14
N THR A 625 47.96 -12.36 26.94
CA THR A 625 48.59 -12.60 25.64
C THR A 625 49.87 -13.43 25.78
N GLY A 626 50.20 -14.19 24.74
CA GLY A 626 51.46 -14.94 24.66
C GLY A 626 51.59 -15.83 23.45
N SER A 627 52.82 -16.02 23.00
CA SER A 627 53.18 -16.93 21.90
C SER A 627 53.47 -18.33 22.44
N VAL A 628 52.77 -19.35 21.99
CA VAL A 628 52.96 -20.74 22.43
C VAL A 628 53.18 -21.67 21.25
N LYS A 629 54.28 -22.42 21.26
CA LYS A 629 54.56 -23.46 20.28
C LYS A 629 53.86 -24.77 20.72
N ILE A 630 53.10 -25.39 19.81
CA ILE A 630 52.39 -26.67 20.04
C ILE A 630 53.35 -27.81 19.79
N ASN A 631 53.64 -28.60 20.80
CA ASN A 631 54.69 -29.63 20.75
C ASN A 631 54.15 -31.06 20.48
N GLY A 632 52.84 -31.24 20.45
CA GLY A 632 52.21 -32.54 20.20
C GLY A 632 52.27 -33.51 21.40
N LYS A 633 52.36 -32.95 22.62
CA LYS A 633 52.41 -33.73 23.87
C LYS A 633 51.01 -34.18 24.34
N ALA A 634 49.97 -33.66 23.72
CA ALA A 634 48.61 -34.01 24.01
C ALA A 634 47.75 -33.90 22.74
N SER A 635 46.68 -34.66 22.68
CA SER A 635 45.68 -34.60 21.59
C SER A 635 44.76 -33.35 21.69
N THR A 636 44.80 -32.66 22.84
CA THR A 636 44.03 -31.43 23.09
C THR A 636 44.89 -30.41 23.80
N ILE A 637 44.66 -29.13 23.48
CA ILE A 637 45.24 -27.96 24.14
C ILE A 637 44.11 -27.18 24.79
N SER A 638 44.32 -26.75 26.02
CA SER A 638 43.30 -25.96 26.72
C SER A 638 43.83 -24.59 27.15
N ILE A 639 43.01 -23.56 27.02
CA ILE A 639 43.24 -22.29 27.76
C ILE A 639 42.59 -22.46 29.12
N VAL A 640 43.34 -22.28 30.17
CA VAL A 640 42.88 -22.48 31.55
C VAL A 640 43.18 -21.28 32.42
N SER A 641 42.25 -20.96 33.33
CA SER A 641 42.56 -20.09 34.46
C SER A 641 43.10 -20.90 35.63
N ILE A 642 43.97 -20.30 36.46
CA ILE A 642 44.56 -20.98 37.59
C ILE A 642 44.23 -20.17 38.85
N SER A 643 43.57 -20.85 39.83
CA SER A 643 43.23 -20.27 41.13
C SER A 643 43.30 -21.34 42.20
N ASN A 644 43.93 -21.03 43.33
CA ASN A 644 44.00 -21.87 44.53
C ASN A 644 44.47 -23.32 44.26
N GLY A 645 45.40 -23.50 43.29
CA GLY A 645 45.93 -24.82 42.95
C GLY A 645 45.05 -25.65 42.02
N TYR A 646 43.92 -25.13 41.61
CA TYR A 646 43.02 -25.73 40.62
C TYR A 646 43.08 -24.96 39.32
N TYR A 647 42.76 -25.62 38.21
CA TYR A 647 42.58 -24.96 36.93
C TYR A 647 41.17 -25.21 36.38
N TYR A 648 40.63 -24.18 35.71
CA TYR A 648 39.32 -24.21 35.06
C TYR A 648 39.56 -23.95 33.57
N THR A 649 39.02 -24.88 32.73
CA THR A 649 39.12 -24.77 31.27
C THR A 649 38.16 -23.70 30.77
N TYR A 650 38.69 -22.79 29.93
CA TYR A 650 37.88 -21.80 29.21
C TYR A 650 37.66 -22.21 27.77
N TYR A 651 38.73 -22.68 27.08
CA TYR A 651 38.67 -23.11 25.68
C TYR A 651 39.50 -24.37 25.49
N ARG A 652 39.04 -25.24 24.57
CA ARG A 652 39.74 -26.46 24.24
C ARG A 652 39.88 -26.62 22.73
N TYR A 653 41.10 -26.86 22.29
CA TYR A 653 41.52 -27.12 20.92
C TYR A 653 41.83 -28.57 20.71
N ARG A 654 41.64 -29.06 19.49
CA ARG A 654 42.23 -30.31 19.00
C ARG A 654 43.63 -30.06 18.48
N THR A 655 44.44 -31.10 18.32
CA THR A 655 45.73 -30.98 17.66
C THR A 655 45.77 -31.86 16.41
N SER A 656 46.46 -31.37 15.36
CA SER A 656 46.72 -32.13 14.13
C SER A 656 48.20 -32.03 13.76
N ARG A 657 48.69 -33.01 12.94
CA ARG A 657 50.04 -33.02 12.42
C ARG A 657 50.20 -32.15 11.19
#